data_203775f5daccc2bc6e54e73ba0f2af4b
#
_entry.id   203775f5daccc2bc6e54e73ba0f2af4b
#
_cell.length_a   1.000
_cell.length_b   1.000
_cell.length_c   1.000
_cell.angle_alpha   90.00
_cell.angle_beta   90.00
_cell.angle_gamma   90.00
#
_symmetry.space_group_name_H-M   'P 1'
#
loop_
_entity.id
_entity.type
_entity.pdbx_description
1 polymer ?
#
loop_
_entity_poly.entity_id
_entity_poly.type
_entity_poly.pdbx_seq_one_letter_code
_entity_poly.pdbx_strand_id
1 'polypeptide(L)'
;MVNVKDVKLGKNTRKSFAKINEVLEMPNLIEVQKNSYQWFLDEGLKEVFRDVSAITDYNGTLELTFVGYHFDEEAKYSVAECKARDVTYAVPLRVTARLNNTETGEIKESEVFMGDFPKMTDSGTFVINGAERVIVSQLVRSPGVYYAFDKDKTGKDLFKTTVIPNRGAWLEYEMDSNDVVYVRIDKNRKIPLTTFLRSLGIGTNEEIEEVFGPDERLTQTIMQKDQTANREEALLEVYKKLRPGEPPTVDSAVTHLNNLFFDAKRYDLSRFGRYKYNKKLGVGSRLSGHRLSRPVVNPMTGEVMAEAGDLISFDKAMEIETAGVMEAYVDVEVKEHLTSATGEAVTKLEECEVKIIGNGMVDINAYVDFDCTELGINEKVSFKALKEILEDSENEEELKENIKLKADDLVPKHITIDDIIATVSYFLNLCEGVGTVDDIDHLGNRRIRSVGELLQNQFRIGFTRMERVIRERMNIQSQGTEVVTPTALINIRPITAAIREFFGSSPLSQFMDQNNPLAELTHKRRLSALGPGGLSRDRAGFEVRDVHYTHYGRMCPIETPEGPNIGLISYLASFARINEYGFIEAPYRRVDKETGVVTDEVVYMTADVEDNYMVAQANEPLTEDNKFARPKVNGRYRDQILEIEREKIPFLENDDANRALMGSNMQRQAVPLLKTESPIVGTGMEYKACLDSGVAVVSKNAGVVESVDADKIVIREDSGMLRTYELTKFKRSNAGTCTNQRPI
;
A
#
# COMPACT_ATOMS: atom_id res chain seq x y z
N MET A 1 -10.54 15.73 40.87
CA MET A 1 -9.18 16.13 41.36
C MET A 1 -8.18 15.45 40.43
N VAL A 2 -7.16 16.17 39.98
CA VAL A 2 -6.08 15.56 39.20
C VAL A 2 -5.30 14.62 40.10
N ASN A 3 -5.23 13.35 39.77
CA ASN A 3 -4.51 12.36 40.57
C ASN A 3 -3.01 12.48 40.25
N VAL A 4 -2.26 13.15 41.10
CA VAL A 4 -0.82 13.36 40.90
C VAL A 4 -0.08 12.09 41.31
N LYS A 5 0.63 11.45 40.35
CA LYS A 5 1.45 10.26 40.60
C LYS A 5 2.93 10.61 40.52
N ASP A 6 3.73 10.04 41.38
CA ASP A 6 5.19 10.15 41.30
C ASP A 6 5.72 9.08 40.30
N VAL A 7 6.40 9.54 39.24
CA VAL A 7 7.04 8.69 38.23
C VAL A 7 8.55 8.82 38.34
N LYS A 8 9.22 7.71 38.54
CA LYS A 8 10.68 7.64 38.60
C LYS A 8 11.26 7.53 37.20
N LEU A 9 11.98 8.54 36.75
CA LEU A 9 12.69 8.56 35.47
C LEU A 9 14.21 8.59 35.72
N GLY A 10 14.85 7.44 35.68
CA GLY A 10 16.27 7.31 36.02
C GLY A 10 16.56 7.71 37.48
N LYS A 11 17.42 8.72 37.64
CA LYS A 11 17.79 9.28 38.99
C LYS A 11 16.79 10.30 39.51
N ASN A 12 15.88 10.82 38.68
CA ASN A 12 14.95 11.89 39.02
C ASN A 12 13.52 11.35 39.22
N THR A 13 12.81 11.87 40.23
CA THR A 13 11.38 11.62 40.42
C THR A 13 10.61 12.82 39.90
N ARG A 14 9.67 12.60 39.01
CA ARG A 14 8.80 13.63 38.43
C ARG A 14 7.35 13.39 38.84
N LYS A 15 6.57 14.42 38.86
CA LYS A 15 5.12 14.35 39.13
C LYS A 15 4.36 14.28 37.83
N SER A 16 3.59 13.23 37.65
CA SER A 16 2.69 13.06 36.50
C SER A 16 1.33 13.64 36.81
N PHE A 17 0.87 14.53 35.91
CA PHE A 17 -0.46 15.13 35.91
C PHE A 17 -1.35 14.51 34.81
N ALA A 18 -0.97 13.37 34.28
CA ALA A 18 -1.71 12.70 33.22
C ALA A 18 -3.15 12.41 33.64
N LYS A 19 -4.10 12.80 32.80
CA LYS A 19 -5.54 12.54 33.00
C LYS A 19 -5.91 11.10 32.62
N ILE A 20 -5.19 10.51 31.68
CA ILE A 20 -5.43 9.18 31.14
C ILE A 20 -4.33 8.24 31.62
N ASN A 21 -4.71 7.02 32.01
CA ASN A 21 -3.74 5.99 32.34
C ASN A 21 -3.11 5.44 31.07
N GLU A 22 -1.82 5.11 31.10
CA GLU A 22 -1.13 4.45 30.01
C GLU A 22 -1.66 3.02 29.86
N VAL A 23 -2.28 2.73 28.72
CA VAL A 23 -2.89 1.44 28.41
C VAL A 23 -1.97 0.62 27.50
N LEU A 24 -1.26 1.29 26.60
CA LEU A 24 -0.36 0.69 25.63
C LEU A 24 1.04 1.28 25.80
N GLU A 25 2.04 0.41 25.89
CA GLU A 25 3.43 0.85 25.86
C GLU A 25 3.75 1.44 24.49
N MET A 26 4.46 2.58 24.50
CA MET A 26 4.82 3.25 23.26
C MET A 26 5.74 2.36 22.42
N PRO A 27 5.41 2.09 21.14
CA PRO A 27 6.24 1.28 20.27
C PRO A 27 7.59 1.98 19.99
N ASN A 28 8.53 1.23 19.42
CA ASN A 28 9.77 1.81 18.92
C ASN A 28 9.45 2.81 17.79
N LEU A 29 9.79 4.07 17.99
CA LEU A 29 9.38 5.16 17.09
C LEU A 29 10.05 5.10 15.70
N ILE A 30 11.15 4.36 15.54
CA ILE A 30 11.83 4.13 14.24
C ILE A 30 11.51 2.75 13.62
N GLU A 31 10.57 2.03 14.17
CA GLU A 31 10.16 0.69 13.71
C GLU A 31 9.75 0.69 12.23
N VAL A 32 9.08 1.76 11.78
CA VAL A 32 8.67 1.92 10.37
C VAL A 32 9.84 1.77 9.41
N GLN A 33 10.98 2.38 9.71
CA GLN A 33 12.19 2.30 8.89
C GLN A 33 12.81 0.90 8.94
N LYS A 34 12.96 0.35 10.15
CA LYS A 34 13.60 -0.96 10.37
C LYS A 34 12.81 -2.11 9.77
N ASN A 35 11.51 -2.17 10.06
CA ASN A 35 10.65 -3.24 9.57
C ASN A 35 10.54 -3.22 8.05
N SER A 36 10.42 -2.05 7.45
CA SER A 36 10.38 -1.93 5.99
C SER A 36 11.67 -2.39 5.32
N TYR A 37 12.83 -2.03 5.89
CA TYR A 37 14.11 -2.47 5.36
C TYR A 37 14.32 -3.99 5.55
N GLN A 38 13.92 -4.55 6.69
CA GLN A 38 13.98 -5.98 6.94
C GLN A 38 13.10 -6.77 5.97
N TRP A 39 11.86 -6.30 5.75
CA TRP A 39 10.98 -6.88 4.74
C TRP A 39 11.63 -6.90 3.34
N PHE A 40 12.33 -5.81 2.97
CA PHE A 40 13.02 -5.76 1.69
C PHE A 40 14.12 -6.82 1.59
N LEU A 41 14.88 -7.05 2.68
CA LEU A 41 15.92 -8.08 2.71
C LEU A 41 15.36 -9.50 2.65
N ASP A 42 14.25 -9.75 3.35
CA ASP A 42 13.70 -11.11 3.52
C ASP A 42 12.78 -11.53 2.37
N GLU A 43 11.91 -10.61 1.90
CA GLU A 43 10.88 -10.89 0.90
C GLU A 43 10.99 -10.04 -0.36
N GLY A 44 11.25 -8.73 -0.21
CA GLY A 44 11.24 -7.80 -1.34
C GLY A 44 12.23 -8.16 -2.44
N LEU A 45 13.41 -8.63 -2.11
CA LEU A 45 14.38 -9.12 -3.07
C LEU A 45 13.96 -10.44 -3.72
N LYS A 46 13.38 -11.37 -2.96
CA LYS A 46 12.86 -12.64 -3.50
C LYS A 46 11.81 -12.40 -4.58
N GLU A 47 10.91 -11.47 -4.33
CA GLU A 47 9.89 -11.09 -5.32
C GLU A 47 10.53 -10.58 -6.62
N VAL A 48 11.54 -9.69 -6.54
CA VAL A 48 12.22 -9.18 -7.72
C VAL A 48 12.93 -10.29 -8.48
N PHE A 49 13.64 -11.18 -7.78
CA PHE A 49 14.31 -12.30 -8.42
C PHE A 49 13.33 -13.26 -9.09
N ARG A 50 12.19 -13.55 -8.47
CA ARG A 50 11.13 -14.39 -9.02
C ARG A 50 10.49 -13.76 -10.27
N ASP A 51 10.21 -12.46 -10.23
CA ASP A 51 9.60 -11.73 -11.34
C ASP A 51 10.51 -11.67 -12.59
N VAL A 52 11.83 -11.67 -12.39
CA VAL A 52 12.82 -11.61 -13.47
C VAL A 52 13.37 -12.98 -13.84
N SER A 53 13.22 -14.00 -12.98
CA SER A 53 13.72 -15.37 -13.25
C SER A 53 13.15 -15.98 -14.52
N ALA A 54 13.90 -16.92 -15.05
CA ALA A 54 13.72 -17.54 -16.36
C ALA A 54 13.94 -16.54 -17.51
N ILE A 55 15.14 -15.94 -17.54
CA ILE A 55 15.59 -15.16 -18.71
C ILE A 55 16.00 -16.15 -19.80
N THR A 56 15.27 -16.14 -20.90
CA THR A 56 15.53 -17.01 -22.05
C THR A 56 16.07 -16.22 -23.22
N ASP A 57 16.86 -16.88 -24.07
CA ASP A 57 17.23 -16.37 -25.40
C ASP A 57 16.04 -16.43 -26.36
N TYR A 58 16.20 -15.89 -27.60
CA TYR A 58 15.12 -15.91 -28.62
C TYR A 58 14.72 -17.31 -29.06
N ASN A 59 15.63 -18.26 -28.99
CA ASN A 59 15.42 -19.64 -29.45
C ASN A 59 14.92 -20.55 -28.32
N GLY A 60 14.97 -20.09 -27.04
CA GLY A 60 14.64 -20.90 -25.88
C GLY A 60 15.67 -21.96 -25.53
N THR A 61 16.89 -21.85 -26.07
CA THR A 61 17.97 -22.85 -25.88
C THR A 61 18.74 -22.63 -24.57
N LEU A 62 18.89 -21.39 -24.17
CA LEU A 62 19.53 -21.00 -22.90
C LEU A 62 18.53 -20.39 -21.96
N GLU A 63 18.52 -20.87 -20.72
CA GLU A 63 17.67 -20.37 -19.64
C GLU A 63 18.50 -20.02 -18.42
N LEU A 64 18.45 -18.76 -17.98
CA LEU A 64 19.11 -18.27 -16.77
C LEU A 64 18.09 -18.05 -15.67
N THR A 65 18.28 -18.73 -14.53
CA THR A 65 17.45 -18.58 -13.33
C THR A 65 18.28 -18.14 -12.14
N PHE A 66 17.67 -17.34 -11.26
CA PHE A 66 18.25 -16.95 -9.97
C PHE A 66 17.66 -17.84 -8.89
N VAL A 67 18.51 -18.67 -8.27
CA VAL A 67 18.08 -19.72 -7.32
C VAL A 67 18.03 -19.18 -5.90
N GLY A 68 18.95 -18.31 -5.51
CA GLY A 68 19.03 -17.76 -4.17
C GLY A 68 19.99 -16.58 -4.08
N TYR A 69 19.95 -15.91 -2.95
CA TYR A 69 20.87 -14.81 -2.65
C TYR A 69 21.24 -14.79 -1.16
N HIS A 70 22.35 -14.21 -0.85
CA HIS A 70 22.73 -13.89 0.50
C HIS A 70 23.58 -12.61 0.56
N PHE A 71 23.60 -12.00 1.71
CA PHE A 71 24.49 -10.89 2.02
C PHE A 71 25.64 -11.40 2.86
N ASP A 72 26.84 -10.88 2.63
CA ASP A 72 27.96 -11.15 3.52
C ASP A 72 27.62 -10.64 4.94
N GLU A 73 28.01 -11.35 5.97
CA GLU A 73 27.63 -11.04 7.37
C GLU A 73 28.23 -9.72 7.82
N GLU A 74 29.48 -9.44 7.43
CA GLU A 74 30.22 -8.27 7.87
C GLU A 74 30.39 -7.24 6.75
N ALA A 75 30.17 -5.98 7.09
CA ALA A 75 30.55 -4.87 6.21
C ALA A 75 32.07 -4.68 6.24
N LYS A 76 32.65 -4.26 5.12
CA LYS A 76 34.07 -4.02 4.99
C LYS A 76 34.64 -3.02 6.01
N TYR A 77 33.84 -2.04 6.41
CA TYR A 77 34.18 -1.00 7.36
C TYR A 77 33.02 -0.80 8.35
N SER A 78 33.36 -0.43 9.59
CA SER A 78 32.39 -0.02 10.58
C SER A 78 31.68 1.30 10.18
N VAL A 79 30.53 1.61 10.77
CA VAL A 79 29.83 2.88 10.54
C VAL A 79 30.71 4.09 10.85
N ALA A 80 31.50 4.02 11.94
CA ALA A 80 32.41 5.10 12.33
C ALA A 80 33.56 5.31 11.31
N GLU A 81 34.14 4.22 10.81
CA GLU A 81 35.17 4.27 9.77
C GLU A 81 34.60 4.77 8.42
N CYS A 82 33.39 4.36 8.04
CA CYS A 82 32.74 4.87 6.84
C CYS A 82 32.58 6.39 6.88
N LYS A 83 32.16 6.93 8.02
CA LYS A 83 32.05 8.38 8.24
C LYS A 83 33.40 9.10 8.24
N ALA A 84 34.46 8.46 8.74
CA ALA A 84 35.78 9.03 8.78
C ALA A 84 36.52 9.01 7.43
N ARG A 85 36.18 8.01 6.58
CA ARG A 85 36.83 7.80 5.28
C ARG A 85 36.01 8.30 4.09
N ASP A 86 34.83 8.91 4.34
CA ASP A 86 33.90 9.36 3.31
C ASP A 86 33.46 8.24 2.33
N VAL A 87 33.27 7.03 2.86
CA VAL A 87 32.79 5.87 2.09
C VAL A 87 31.37 5.46 2.48
N THR A 88 30.76 4.64 1.65
CA THR A 88 29.39 4.13 1.88
C THR A 88 29.45 2.89 2.77
N TYR A 89 28.57 2.84 3.79
CA TYR A 89 28.37 1.65 4.61
C TYR A 89 27.52 0.66 3.84
N ALA A 90 28.14 -0.38 3.30
CA ALA A 90 27.52 -1.35 2.43
C ALA A 90 28.02 -2.77 2.69
N VAL A 91 27.22 -3.75 2.30
CA VAL A 91 27.56 -5.18 2.34
C VAL A 91 27.47 -5.77 0.94
N PRO A 92 28.35 -6.71 0.57
CA PRO A 92 28.28 -7.41 -0.70
C PRO A 92 27.00 -8.24 -0.82
N LEU A 93 26.31 -8.12 -1.95
CA LEU A 93 25.21 -9.01 -2.33
C LEU A 93 25.74 -10.07 -3.29
N ARG A 94 25.51 -11.34 -2.96
CA ARG A 94 25.85 -12.50 -3.79
C ARG A 94 24.59 -13.24 -4.19
N VAL A 95 24.53 -13.67 -5.44
CA VAL A 95 23.38 -14.35 -6.00
C VAL A 95 23.82 -15.63 -6.69
N THR A 96 23.14 -16.72 -6.40
CA THR A 96 23.35 -18.00 -7.06
C THR A 96 22.57 -18.01 -8.36
N ALA A 97 23.26 -18.01 -9.49
CA ALA A 97 22.68 -18.05 -10.83
C ALA A 97 22.91 -19.43 -11.47
N ARG A 98 21.84 -20.00 -12.03
CA ARG A 98 21.83 -21.28 -12.72
C ARG A 98 21.54 -21.04 -14.19
N LEU A 99 22.43 -21.51 -15.04
CA LEU A 99 22.25 -21.52 -16.49
C LEU A 99 21.94 -22.95 -16.95
N ASN A 100 20.80 -23.14 -17.57
CA ASN A 100 20.35 -24.37 -18.16
C ASN A 100 20.43 -24.26 -19.69
N ASN A 101 21.09 -25.23 -20.33
CA ASN A 101 21.07 -25.36 -21.77
C ASN A 101 20.11 -26.51 -22.13
N THR A 102 18.97 -26.18 -22.70
CA THR A 102 17.90 -27.14 -23.02
C THR A 102 18.28 -28.12 -24.14
N GLU A 103 19.20 -27.76 -25.02
CA GLU A 103 19.66 -28.64 -26.13
C GLU A 103 20.66 -29.71 -25.65
N THR A 104 21.61 -29.28 -24.79
CA THR A 104 22.67 -30.18 -24.30
C THR A 104 22.33 -30.83 -22.96
N GLY A 105 21.32 -30.33 -22.25
CA GLY A 105 20.98 -30.73 -20.88
C GLY A 105 22.03 -30.33 -19.84
N GLU A 106 22.98 -29.47 -20.21
CA GLU A 106 24.04 -29.02 -19.30
C GLU A 106 23.53 -27.93 -18.34
N ILE A 107 23.71 -28.15 -17.04
CA ILE A 107 23.37 -27.18 -15.99
C ILE A 107 24.64 -26.64 -15.39
N LYS A 108 24.82 -25.32 -15.42
CA LYS A 108 25.92 -24.61 -14.76
C LYS A 108 25.39 -23.70 -13.66
N GLU A 109 25.90 -23.87 -12.47
CA GLU A 109 25.56 -23.04 -11.33
C GLU A 109 26.80 -22.31 -10.85
N SER A 110 26.66 -21.01 -10.59
CA SER A 110 27.74 -20.19 -10.08
C SER A 110 27.22 -19.08 -9.19
N GLU A 111 27.99 -18.75 -8.18
CA GLU A 111 27.75 -17.59 -7.34
C GLU A 111 28.30 -16.33 -8.03
N VAL A 112 27.45 -15.31 -8.15
CA VAL A 112 27.78 -14.06 -8.83
C VAL A 112 27.69 -12.91 -7.82
N PHE A 113 28.74 -12.10 -7.74
CA PHE A 113 28.74 -10.86 -7.00
C PHE A 113 27.89 -9.82 -7.72
N MET A 114 26.87 -9.29 -7.04
CA MET A 114 25.90 -8.33 -7.60
C MET A 114 26.17 -6.88 -7.22
N GLY A 115 27.22 -6.62 -6.45
CA GLY A 115 27.63 -5.29 -6.02
C GLY A 115 27.49 -5.08 -4.52
N ASP A 116 28.03 -3.95 -4.06
CA ASP A 116 27.91 -3.51 -2.68
C ASP A 116 26.57 -2.81 -2.47
N PHE A 117 25.77 -3.32 -1.54
CA PHE A 117 24.44 -2.82 -1.24
C PHE A 117 24.45 -2.01 0.06
N PRO A 118 23.95 -0.75 0.07
CA PRO A 118 23.93 0.06 1.28
C PRO A 118 23.12 -0.60 2.40
N LYS A 119 23.76 -0.76 3.57
CA LYS A 119 23.16 -1.35 4.76
C LYS A 119 22.63 -0.27 5.68
N MET A 120 21.42 -0.50 6.21
CA MET A 120 20.82 0.38 7.22
C MET A 120 21.57 0.23 8.54
N THR A 121 21.83 1.36 9.20
CA THR A 121 22.41 1.39 10.55
C THR A 121 21.38 1.04 11.61
N ASP A 122 21.82 0.73 12.83
CA ASP A 122 20.93 0.44 13.97
C ASP A 122 19.97 1.61 14.30
N SER A 123 20.31 2.82 13.88
CA SER A 123 19.49 4.03 14.06
C SER A 123 18.49 4.28 12.91
N GLY A 124 18.41 3.40 11.93
CA GLY A 124 17.46 3.53 10.80
C GLY A 124 17.92 4.50 9.71
N THR A 125 19.23 4.77 9.61
CA THR A 125 19.84 5.66 8.62
C THR A 125 20.75 4.90 7.66
N PHE A 126 21.14 5.57 6.56
CA PHE A 126 22.15 5.08 5.64
C PHE A 126 23.34 6.02 5.61
N VAL A 127 24.53 5.45 5.57
CA VAL A 127 25.78 6.23 5.40
C VAL A 127 26.21 6.13 3.96
N ILE A 128 26.08 7.22 3.23
CA ILE A 128 26.42 7.31 1.79
C ILE A 128 27.53 8.35 1.64
N ASN A 129 28.69 7.91 1.14
CA ASN A 129 29.88 8.77 1.00
C ASN A 129 30.21 9.53 2.29
N GLY A 130 30.14 8.86 3.43
CA GLY A 130 30.41 9.41 4.75
C GLY A 130 29.28 10.24 5.38
N ALA A 131 28.26 10.63 4.62
CA ALA A 131 27.14 11.42 5.12
C ALA A 131 25.96 10.52 5.52
N GLU A 132 25.37 10.81 6.68
CA GLU A 132 24.14 10.13 7.12
C GLU A 132 22.93 10.65 6.37
N ARG A 133 22.16 9.74 5.77
CA ARG A 133 20.94 10.03 5.02
C ARG A 133 19.77 9.23 5.55
N VAL A 134 18.60 9.82 5.43
CA VAL A 134 17.30 9.18 5.73
C VAL A 134 16.50 9.08 4.46
N ILE A 135 15.95 7.90 4.21
CA ILE A 135 14.97 7.69 3.13
C ILE A 135 13.60 8.00 3.70
N VAL A 136 13.01 9.08 3.22
CA VAL A 136 11.68 9.53 3.65
C VAL A 136 10.62 8.66 3.02
N SER A 137 9.66 8.20 3.81
CA SER A 137 8.50 7.45 3.33
C SER A 137 7.61 8.34 2.47
N GLN A 138 7.10 7.79 1.38
CA GLN A 138 6.25 8.51 0.42
C GLN A 138 4.79 8.15 0.61
N LEU A 139 3.91 9.16 0.67
CA LEU A 139 2.47 9.01 0.69
C LEU A 139 1.93 9.11 -0.74
N VAL A 140 1.38 8.01 -1.25
CA VAL A 140 0.87 7.92 -2.62
C VAL A 140 -0.55 7.41 -2.65
N ARG A 141 -1.25 7.67 -3.75
CA ARG A 141 -2.54 7.04 -4.03
C ARG A 141 -2.33 5.53 -4.22
N SER A 142 -3.12 4.72 -3.51
CA SER A 142 -3.05 3.27 -3.66
C SER A 142 -3.47 2.84 -5.06
N PRO A 143 -2.85 1.84 -5.68
CA PRO A 143 -3.46 1.15 -6.80
C PRO A 143 -4.85 0.65 -6.44
N GLY A 144 -5.78 0.78 -7.36
CA GLY A 144 -7.19 0.44 -7.11
C GLY A 144 -8.11 1.00 -8.17
N VAL A 145 -9.41 0.79 -7.97
CA VAL A 145 -10.47 1.37 -8.79
C VAL A 145 -11.14 2.49 -8.00
N TYR A 146 -11.24 3.66 -8.61
CA TYR A 146 -11.77 4.87 -7.99
C TYR A 146 -12.91 5.44 -8.79
N TYR A 147 -14.00 5.74 -8.11
CA TYR A 147 -15.20 6.33 -8.67
C TYR A 147 -15.39 7.73 -8.14
N ALA A 148 -15.65 8.67 -9.03
CA ALA A 148 -15.90 10.06 -8.70
C ALA A 148 -16.98 10.62 -9.62
N PHE A 149 -17.51 11.79 -9.33
CA PHE A 149 -18.39 12.53 -10.24
C PHE A 149 -18.00 13.99 -10.28
N ASP A 150 -18.26 14.61 -11.42
CA ASP A 150 -18.18 16.06 -11.60
C ASP A 150 -19.58 16.56 -12.00
N LYS A 151 -19.90 17.79 -11.63
CA LYS A 151 -21.15 18.42 -12.07
C LYS A 151 -20.96 19.19 -13.38
N ASP A 152 -21.81 18.90 -14.36
CA ASP A 152 -21.85 19.69 -15.58
C ASP A 152 -22.42 21.09 -15.31
N LYS A 153 -22.32 21.99 -16.28
CA LYS A 153 -22.88 23.35 -16.24
C LYS A 153 -24.41 23.36 -16.00
N THR A 154 -25.09 22.28 -16.35
CA THR A 154 -26.52 22.06 -16.13
C THR A 154 -26.89 21.49 -14.77
N GLY A 155 -25.87 21.11 -13.95
CA GLY A 155 -26.06 20.46 -12.64
C GLY A 155 -26.20 18.95 -12.69
N LYS A 156 -26.09 18.32 -13.88
CA LYS A 156 -26.09 16.86 -14.05
C LYS A 156 -24.80 16.25 -13.52
N ASP A 157 -24.90 15.15 -12.77
CA ASP A 157 -23.75 14.41 -12.28
C ASP A 157 -23.14 13.57 -13.41
N LEU A 158 -21.89 13.84 -13.73
CA LEU A 158 -21.11 13.11 -14.73
C LEU A 158 -20.11 12.19 -13.99
N PHE A 159 -20.39 10.91 -13.99
CA PHE A 159 -19.55 9.92 -13.33
C PHE A 159 -18.27 9.65 -14.12
N LYS A 160 -17.21 9.40 -13.39
CA LYS A 160 -15.91 9.02 -13.92
C LYS A 160 -15.28 7.93 -13.04
N THR A 161 -14.54 7.04 -13.67
CA THR A 161 -13.83 5.96 -12.98
C THR A 161 -12.37 5.95 -13.43
N THR A 162 -11.48 5.75 -12.49
CA THR A 162 -10.04 5.63 -12.78
C THR A 162 -9.54 4.31 -12.21
N VAL A 163 -8.98 3.48 -13.07
CA VAL A 163 -8.34 2.21 -12.72
C VAL A 163 -6.85 2.43 -12.70
N ILE A 164 -6.23 2.31 -11.53
CA ILE A 164 -4.80 2.58 -11.31
C ILE A 164 -4.10 1.29 -10.94
N PRO A 165 -3.16 0.79 -11.77
CA PRO A 165 -2.27 -0.30 -11.41
C PRO A 165 -1.08 0.20 -10.59
N ASN A 166 -0.32 -0.70 -9.98
CA ASN A 166 0.99 -0.37 -9.43
C ASN A 166 2.02 -0.10 -10.53
N ARG A 167 1.93 -0.89 -11.61
CA ARG A 167 2.72 -0.72 -12.84
C ARG A 167 1.87 -1.12 -14.03
N GLY A 168 1.77 -0.25 -15.03
CA GLY A 168 1.01 -0.51 -16.25
C GLY A 168 0.19 0.68 -16.72
N ALA A 169 -0.66 0.45 -17.70
CA ALA A 169 -1.52 1.46 -18.29
C ALA A 169 -2.73 1.77 -17.40
N TRP A 170 -3.08 3.05 -17.29
CA TRP A 170 -4.29 3.50 -16.60
C TRP A 170 -5.50 3.32 -17.53
N LEU A 171 -6.64 2.95 -16.94
CA LEU A 171 -7.95 3.00 -17.60
C LEU A 171 -8.79 4.08 -16.94
N GLU A 172 -9.30 4.98 -17.76
CA GLU A 172 -10.21 6.05 -17.31
C GLU A 172 -11.54 5.93 -18.06
N TYR A 173 -12.63 5.79 -17.34
CA TYR A 173 -13.98 5.78 -17.87
C TYR A 173 -14.63 7.12 -17.59
N GLU A 174 -15.20 7.74 -18.61
CA GLU A 174 -15.83 9.06 -18.51
C GLU A 174 -17.18 9.06 -19.23
N MET A 175 -18.20 9.61 -18.61
CA MET A 175 -19.51 9.88 -19.23
C MET A 175 -19.56 11.34 -19.68
N ASP A 176 -20.14 11.58 -20.87
CA ASP A 176 -20.40 12.95 -21.34
C ASP A 176 -21.84 13.38 -21.03
N SER A 177 -22.17 14.65 -21.32
CA SER A 177 -23.51 15.21 -21.10
C SER A 177 -24.64 14.53 -21.89
N ASN A 178 -24.30 13.75 -22.94
CA ASN A 178 -25.23 13.02 -23.78
C ASN A 178 -25.38 11.54 -23.39
N ASP A 179 -24.92 11.16 -22.20
CA ASP A 179 -24.93 9.78 -21.69
C ASP A 179 -24.09 8.78 -22.52
N VAL A 180 -23.13 9.28 -23.27
CA VAL A 180 -22.18 8.46 -24.00
C VAL A 180 -20.97 8.17 -23.11
N VAL A 181 -20.61 6.90 -22.98
CA VAL A 181 -19.49 6.47 -22.16
C VAL A 181 -18.25 6.20 -23.00
N TYR A 182 -17.16 6.77 -22.58
CA TYR A 182 -15.84 6.63 -23.22
C TYR A 182 -14.83 6.00 -22.29
N VAL A 183 -13.87 5.30 -22.89
CA VAL A 183 -12.67 4.78 -22.22
C VAL A 183 -11.44 5.50 -22.77
N ARG A 184 -10.56 5.85 -21.87
CA ARG A 184 -9.23 6.40 -22.20
C ARG A 184 -8.19 5.45 -21.63
N ILE A 185 -7.26 5.01 -22.47
CA ILE A 185 -6.13 4.18 -22.08
C ILE A 185 -4.91 5.08 -21.95
N ASP A 186 -4.36 5.22 -20.75
CA ASP A 186 -3.36 6.23 -20.40
C ASP A 186 -3.84 7.64 -20.79
N LYS A 187 -3.03 8.41 -21.49
CA LYS A 187 -3.34 9.76 -21.97
C LYS A 187 -3.81 9.78 -23.43
N ASN A 188 -4.17 8.63 -24.01
CA ASN A 188 -4.57 8.51 -25.40
C ASN A 188 -5.97 9.08 -25.67
N ARG A 189 -6.37 9.07 -26.95
CA ARG A 189 -7.68 9.57 -27.38
C ARG A 189 -8.81 8.71 -26.83
N LYS A 190 -9.96 9.30 -26.57
CA LYS A 190 -11.18 8.62 -26.13
C LYS A 190 -11.64 7.56 -27.13
N ILE A 191 -12.02 6.41 -26.60
CA ILE A 191 -12.57 5.26 -27.33
C ILE A 191 -13.98 5.04 -26.78
N PRO A 192 -15.03 4.78 -27.61
CA PRO A 192 -16.34 4.36 -27.06
C PRO A 192 -16.19 3.12 -26.18
N LEU A 193 -16.91 3.09 -25.06
CA LEU A 193 -16.83 1.96 -24.12
C LEU A 193 -17.17 0.64 -24.81
N THR A 194 -18.21 0.60 -25.65
CA THR A 194 -18.68 -0.57 -26.36
C THR A 194 -17.64 -1.11 -27.34
N THR A 195 -16.94 -0.23 -28.08
CA THR A 195 -15.79 -0.60 -28.92
C THR A 195 -14.68 -1.26 -28.10
N PHE A 196 -14.39 -0.75 -26.90
CA PHE A 196 -13.40 -1.35 -26.02
C PHE A 196 -13.85 -2.73 -25.52
N LEU A 197 -15.10 -2.89 -25.08
CA LEU A 197 -15.66 -4.16 -24.63
C LEU A 197 -15.62 -5.23 -25.74
N ARG A 198 -15.98 -4.85 -26.99
CA ARG A 198 -15.88 -5.76 -28.13
C ARG A 198 -14.44 -6.25 -28.37
N SER A 199 -13.47 -5.36 -28.23
CA SER A 199 -12.05 -5.73 -28.40
C SER A 199 -11.57 -6.76 -27.36
N LEU A 200 -12.21 -6.81 -26.19
CA LEU A 200 -11.91 -7.75 -25.11
C LEU A 200 -12.61 -9.10 -25.23
N GLY A 201 -13.58 -9.24 -26.16
CA GLY A 201 -14.24 -10.51 -26.42
C GLY A 201 -15.78 -10.49 -26.41
N ILE A 202 -16.42 -9.41 -25.94
CA ILE A 202 -17.87 -9.23 -26.00
C ILE A 202 -18.22 -8.61 -27.36
N GLY A 203 -18.37 -9.44 -28.39
CA GLY A 203 -18.30 -9.02 -29.80
C GLY A 203 -19.57 -8.36 -30.33
N THR A 204 -20.75 -8.78 -29.92
CA THR A 204 -22.04 -8.34 -30.45
C THR A 204 -22.80 -7.43 -29.51
N ASN A 205 -23.85 -6.75 -30.01
CA ASN A 205 -24.71 -5.92 -29.18
C ASN A 205 -25.50 -6.76 -28.18
N GLU A 206 -25.97 -7.94 -28.67
CA GLU A 206 -26.74 -8.88 -27.85
C GLU A 206 -25.89 -9.40 -26.68
N GLU A 207 -24.62 -9.72 -26.91
CA GLU A 207 -23.70 -10.15 -25.85
C GLU A 207 -23.44 -9.03 -24.83
N ILE A 208 -23.34 -7.77 -25.25
CA ILE A 208 -23.17 -6.63 -24.34
C ILE A 208 -24.41 -6.48 -23.45
N GLU A 209 -25.62 -6.60 -24.05
CA GLU A 209 -26.87 -6.51 -23.33
C GLU A 209 -27.11 -7.73 -22.41
N GLU A 210 -26.67 -8.93 -22.80
CA GLU A 210 -26.72 -10.13 -21.96
C GLU A 210 -25.82 -9.99 -20.73
N VAL A 211 -24.59 -9.45 -20.90
CA VAL A 211 -23.63 -9.29 -19.82
C VAL A 211 -24.11 -8.20 -18.83
N PHE A 212 -24.41 -7.00 -19.30
CA PHE A 212 -24.67 -5.86 -18.40
C PHE A 212 -26.16 -5.65 -18.10
N GLY A 213 -27.07 -6.25 -18.84
CA GLY A 213 -28.49 -5.94 -18.86
C GLY A 213 -28.82 -4.75 -19.77
N PRO A 214 -30.11 -4.45 -19.95
CA PRO A 214 -30.54 -3.28 -20.72
C PRO A 214 -30.12 -1.99 -20.01
N ASP A 215 -29.24 -1.22 -20.64
CA ASP A 215 -28.78 0.08 -20.14
C ASP A 215 -28.84 1.13 -21.25
N GLU A 216 -29.51 2.25 -20.96
CA GLU A 216 -29.73 3.31 -21.92
C GLU A 216 -28.40 3.97 -22.38
N ARG A 217 -27.40 4.07 -21.49
CA ARG A 217 -26.11 4.67 -21.78
C ARG A 217 -25.27 3.82 -22.72
N LEU A 218 -25.32 2.49 -22.56
CA LEU A 218 -24.68 1.57 -23.48
C LEU A 218 -25.34 1.65 -24.87
N THR A 219 -26.69 1.68 -24.89
CA THR A 219 -27.47 1.84 -26.13
C THR A 219 -27.16 3.17 -26.83
N GLN A 220 -27.09 4.29 -26.09
CA GLN A 220 -26.69 5.59 -26.61
C GLN A 220 -25.26 5.59 -27.16
N THR A 221 -24.33 4.94 -26.46
CA THR A 221 -22.93 4.81 -26.90
C THR A 221 -22.82 4.04 -28.19
N ILE A 222 -23.56 2.94 -28.35
CA ILE A 222 -23.63 2.14 -29.59
C ILE A 222 -24.19 3.00 -30.73
N MET A 223 -25.34 3.65 -30.52
CA MET A 223 -26.01 4.41 -31.58
C MET A 223 -25.24 5.63 -32.05
N GLN A 224 -24.59 6.36 -31.13
CA GLN A 224 -24.01 7.67 -31.45
C GLN A 224 -22.52 7.59 -31.85
N LYS A 225 -21.75 6.67 -31.31
CA LYS A 225 -20.28 6.72 -31.40
C LYS A 225 -19.60 5.42 -31.82
N ASP A 226 -20.23 4.26 -31.57
CA ASP A 226 -19.64 2.98 -31.95
C ASP A 226 -19.95 2.69 -33.43
N GLN A 227 -18.90 2.55 -34.22
CA GLN A 227 -18.99 2.23 -35.65
C GLN A 227 -18.63 0.78 -35.96
N THR A 228 -18.34 0.00 -34.91
CA THR A 228 -17.86 -1.38 -35.04
C THR A 228 -19.00 -2.36 -34.82
N ALA A 229 -19.04 -3.43 -35.61
CA ALA A 229 -20.09 -4.47 -35.51
C ALA A 229 -19.58 -5.76 -34.86
N ASN A 230 -18.27 -5.98 -34.87
CA ASN A 230 -17.66 -7.21 -34.37
C ASN A 230 -16.31 -6.96 -33.68
N ARG A 231 -15.75 -8.03 -33.08
CA ARG A 231 -14.48 -8.00 -32.35
C ARG A 231 -13.31 -7.53 -33.20
N GLU A 232 -13.21 -7.99 -34.45
CA GLU A 232 -12.06 -7.69 -35.31
C GLU A 232 -12.00 -6.21 -35.68
N GLU A 233 -13.15 -5.63 -36.04
CA GLU A 233 -13.25 -4.19 -36.32
C GLU A 233 -12.94 -3.35 -35.08
N ALA A 234 -13.42 -3.76 -33.93
CA ALA A 234 -13.13 -3.10 -32.66
C ALA A 234 -11.63 -3.12 -32.31
N LEU A 235 -10.97 -4.28 -32.49
CA LEU A 235 -9.52 -4.41 -32.30
C LEU A 235 -8.72 -3.46 -33.21
N LEU A 236 -9.10 -3.37 -34.48
CA LEU A 236 -8.45 -2.48 -35.44
C LEU A 236 -8.66 -1.00 -35.08
N GLU A 237 -9.87 -0.62 -34.63
CA GLU A 237 -10.19 0.73 -34.23
C GLU A 237 -9.42 1.15 -32.94
N VAL A 238 -9.37 0.26 -31.96
CA VAL A 238 -8.60 0.47 -30.71
C VAL A 238 -7.11 0.63 -31.05
N TYR A 239 -6.57 -0.26 -31.90
CA TYR A 239 -5.16 -0.19 -32.29
C TYR A 239 -4.81 1.11 -33.03
N LYS A 240 -5.65 1.57 -33.97
CA LYS A 240 -5.46 2.87 -34.66
C LYS A 240 -5.38 4.04 -33.68
N LYS A 241 -6.16 4.01 -32.60
CA LYS A 241 -6.14 5.08 -31.57
C LYS A 241 -4.93 5.01 -30.65
N LEU A 242 -4.45 3.77 -30.34
CA LEU A 242 -3.27 3.56 -29.50
C LEU A 242 -1.95 3.80 -30.25
N ARG A 243 -1.89 3.40 -31.52
CA ARG A 243 -0.70 3.46 -32.37
C ARG A 243 -1.00 4.20 -33.70
N PRO A 244 -1.21 5.53 -33.65
CA PRO A 244 -1.47 6.29 -34.87
C PRO A 244 -0.26 6.25 -35.80
N GLY A 245 -0.48 5.84 -37.05
CA GLY A 245 0.55 5.78 -38.09
C GLY A 245 1.11 4.36 -38.39
N GLU A 246 0.78 3.37 -37.60
CA GLU A 246 1.10 1.96 -37.90
C GLU A 246 -0.06 1.29 -38.64
N PRO A 247 0.22 0.41 -39.67
CA PRO A 247 -0.85 -0.33 -40.35
C PRO A 247 -1.50 -1.32 -39.36
N PRO A 248 -2.83 -1.23 -39.13
CA PRO A 248 -3.51 -2.09 -38.19
C PRO A 248 -3.69 -3.51 -38.77
N THR A 249 -3.26 -4.52 -38.00
CA THR A 249 -3.58 -5.93 -38.26
C THR A 249 -4.21 -6.52 -37.00
N VAL A 250 -5.08 -7.51 -37.12
CA VAL A 250 -5.78 -8.12 -35.99
C VAL A 250 -4.77 -8.76 -35.03
N ASP A 251 -3.79 -9.50 -35.52
CA ASP A 251 -2.78 -10.16 -34.69
C ASP A 251 -1.93 -9.16 -33.88
N SER A 252 -1.52 -8.05 -34.53
CA SER A 252 -0.77 -6.98 -33.86
C SER A 252 -1.61 -6.30 -32.80
N ALA A 253 -2.90 -6.11 -33.04
CA ALA A 253 -3.83 -5.51 -32.10
C ALA A 253 -4.06 -6.40 -30.87
N VAL A 254 -4.28 -7.69 -31.07
CA VAL A 254 -4.42 -8.69 -29.98
C VAL A 254 -3.14 -8.75 -29.15
N THR A 255 -1.99 -8.88 -29.80
CA THR A 255 -0.70 -8.93 -29.13
C THR A 255 -0.44 -7.64 -28.32
N HIS A 256 -0.79 -6.49 -28.89
CA HIS A 256 -0.61 -5.20 -28.20
C HIS A 256 -1.50 -5.08 -26.96
N LEU A 257 -2.79 -5.42 -27.05
CA LEU A 257 -3.71 -5.41 -25.91
C LEU A 257 -3.30 -6.41 -24.83
N ASN A 258 -2.91 -7.62 -25.21
CA ASN A 258 -2.42 -8.61 -24.25
C ASN A 258 -1.18 -8.12 -23.51
N ASN A 259 -0.23 -7.53 -24.22
CA ASN A 259 0.97 -6.95 -23.61
C ASN A 259 0.66 -5.73 -22.72
N LEU A 260 -0.44 -5.02 -22.98
CA LEU A 260 -0.79 -3.81 -22.26
C LEU A 260 -1.50 -4.10 -20.93
N PHE A 261 -2.36 -5.12 -20.87
CA PHE A 261 -3.23 -5.41 -19.72
C PHE A 261 -3.05 -6.79 -19.10
N PHE A 262 -2.75 -7.82 -19.89
CA PHE A 262 -2.78 -9.22 -19.46
C PHE A 262 -1.41 -9.88 -19.32
N ASP A 263 -0.33 -9.13 -19.52
CA ASP A 263 1.04 -9.59 -19.27
C ASP A 263 1.49 -9.19 -17.86
N ALA A 264 1.65 -10.16 -16.97
CA ALA A 264 2.08 -9.95 -15.57
C ALA A 264 3.45 -9.26 -15.46
N LYS A 265 4.31 -9.35 -16.47
CA LYS A 265 5.60 -8.64 -16.50
C LYS A 265 5.47 -7.15 -16.78
N ARG A 266 4.39 -6.73 -17.44
CA ARG A 266 4.14 -5.33 -17.84
C ARG A 266 3.04 -4.65 -17.05
N TYR A 267 2.00 -5.38 -16.67
CA TYR A 267 0.89 -4.89 -15.86
C TYR A 267 0.86 -5.62 -14.53
N ASP A 268 1.01 -4.89 -13.44
CA ASP A 268 1.11 -5.44 -12.11
C ASP A 268 0.25 -4.61 -11.13
N LEU A 269 -0.67 -5.28 -10.45
CA LEU A 269 -1.50 -4.71 -9.42
C LEU A 269 -0.82 -4.71 -8.06
N SER A 270 0.17 -5.56 -7.84
CA SER A 270 0.72 -5.94 -6.54
C SER A 270 -0.35 -6.53 -5.58
N ARG A 271 0.08 -7.07 -4.43
CA ARG A 271 -0.82 -7.60 -3.41
C ARG A 271 -1.82 -6.55 -2.90
N PHE A 272 -1.33 -5.35 -2.60
CA PHE A 272 -2.16 -4.25 -2.09
C PHE A 272 -3.16 -3.73 -3.14
N GLY A 273 -2.79 -3.68 -4.42
CA GLY A 273 -3.70 -3.34 -5.50
C GLY A 273 -4.80 -4.39 -5.66
N ARG A 274 -4.43 -5.68 -5.72
CA ARG A 274 -5.40 -6.78 -5.80
C ARG A 274 -6.37 -6.78 -4.60
N TYR A 275 -5.87 -6.55 -3.37
CA TYR A 275 -6.71 -6.38 -2.19
C TYR A 275 -7.76 -5.26 -2.37
N LYS A 276 -7.34 -4.09 -2.87
CA LYS A 276 -8.25 -2.94 -3.09
C LYS A 276 -9.27 -3.20 -4.21
N TYR A 277 -8.84 -3.86 -5.30
CA TYR A 277 -9.76 -4.27 -6.38
C TYR A 277 -10.83 -5.22 -5.85
N ASN A 278 -10.43 -6.27 -5.15
CA ASN A 278 -11.35 -7.28 -4.63
C ASN A 278 -12.33 -6.67 -3.63
N LYS A 279 -11.86 -5.77 -2.76
CA LYS A 279 -12.70 -5.08 -1.78
C LYS A 279 -13.75 -4.18 -2.44
N LYS A 280 -13.42 -3.50 -3.55
CA LYS A 280 -14.31 -2.57 -4.23
C LYS A 280 -15.24 -3.26 -5.22
N LEU A 281 -14.73 -4.22 -6.00
CA LEU A 281 -15.45 -4.85 -7.09
C LEU A 281 -16.28 -6.08 -6.67
N GLY A 282 -16.20 -6.50 -5.41
CA GLY A 282 -17.09 -7.55 -4.87
C GLY A 282 -18.56 -7.17 -4.93
N VAL A 283 -19.44 -8.16 -4.98
CA VAL A 283 -20.89 -7.94 -4.99
C VAL A 283 -21.42 -7.47 -3.64
N GLY A 284 -20.81 -7.91 -2.54
CA GLY A 284 -21.29 -7.69 -1.18
C GLY A 284 -21.48 -6.22 -0.82
N SER A 285 -20.53 -5.36 -1.19
CA SER A 285 -20.58 -3.92 -0.91
C SER A 285 -21.77 -3.20 -1.56
N ARG A 286 -22.26 -3.73 -2.69
CA ARG A 286 -23.38 -3.18 -3.45
C ARG A 286 -24.72 -3.83 -3.12
N LEU A 287 -24.73 -5.08 -2.63
CA LEU A 287 -25.93 -5.77 -2.18
C LEU A 287 -26.43 -5.27 -0.83
N SER A 288 -25.51 -4.89 0.05
CA SER A 288 -25.86 -4.45 1.40
C SER A 288 -26.78 -3.23 1.39
N GLY A 289 -27.92 -3.35 2.07
CA GLY A 289 -28.92 -2.28 2.19
C GLY A 289 -29.93 -2.19 1.04
N HIS A 290 -29.86 -3.08 0.05
CA HIS A 290 -30.80 -3.15 -1.06
C HIS A 290 -31.72 -4.38 -0.97
N ARG A 291 -32.86 -4.33 -1.66
CA ARG A 291 -33.78 -5.47 -1.81
C ARG A 291 -33.43 -6.25 -3.07
N LEU A 292 -33.47 -7.56 -2.97
CA LEU A 292 -33.27 -8.43 -4.12
C LEU A 292 -34.49 -8.43 -5.04
N SER A 293 -34.29 -8.30 -6.33
CA SER A 293 -35.29 -8.48 -7.36
C SER A 293 -35.51 -9.97 -7.68
N ARG A 294 -34.42 -10.73 -7.63
CA ARG A 294 -34.39 -12.17 -7.93
C ARG A 294 -33.75 -12.98 -6.82
N PRO A 295 -34.13 -14.26 -6.64
CA PRO A 295 -33.48 -15.11 -5.65
C PRO A 295 -32.01 -15.33 -6.00
N VAL A 296 -31.15 -15.35 -4.97
CA VAL A 296 -29.70 -15.62 -5.10
C VAL A 296 -29.43 -17.06 -4.70
N VAL A 297 -28.76 -17.78 -5.58
CA VAL A 297 -28.46 -19.22 -5.46
C VAL A 297 -26.95 -19.41 -5.30
N ASN A 298 -26.56 -20.30 -4.39
CA ASN A 298 -25.16 -20.70 -4.22
C ASN A 298 -24.68 -21.47 -5.46
N PRO A 299 -23.64 -21.03 -6.16
CA PRO A 299 -23.17 -21.65 -7.41
C PRO A 299 -22.51 -23.02 -7.24
N MET A 300 -22.17 -23.42 -5.98
CA MET A 300 -21.59 -24.73 -5.68
C MET A 300 -22.67 -25.75 -5.26
N THR A 301 -23.60 -25.35 -4.39
CA THR A 301 -24.61 -26.28 -3.80
C THR A 301 -25.95 -26.22 -4.50
N GLY A 302 -26.27 -25.16 -5.24
CA GLY A 302 -27.57 -24.92 -5.84
C GLY A 302 -28.65 -24.49 -4.85
N GLU A 303 -28.35 -24.25 -3.60
CA GLU A 303 -29.28 -23.81 -2.57
C GLU A 303 -29.57 -22.31 -2.67
N VAL A 304 -30.83 -21.94 -2.39
CA VAL A 304 -31.22 -20.53 -2.36
C VAL A 304 -30.69 -19.90 -1.08
N MET A 305 -29.86 -18.88 -1.21
CA MET A 305 -29.26 -18.15 -0.09
C MET A 305 -30.14 -17.00 0.40
N ALA A 306 -30.86 -16.37 -0.50
CA ALA A 306 -31.81 -15.30 -0.21
C ALA A 306 -32.92 -15.25 -1.28
N GLU A 307 -34.13 -14.94 -0.86
CA GLU A 307 -35.33 -14.89 -1.72
C GLU A 307 -35.51 -13.50 -2.34
N ALA A 308 -36.31 -13.44 -3.42
CA ALA A 308 -36.70 -12.17 -4.02
C ALA A 308 -37.50 -11.32 -3.00
N GLY A 309 -37.19 -10.03 -2.91
CA GLY A 309 -37.80 -9.10 -1.97
C GLY A 309 -37.10 -8.97 -0.61
N ASP A 310 -36.11 -9.83 -0.31
CA ASP A 310 -35.37 -9.77 0.93
C ASP A 310 -34.45 -8.52 0.96
N LEU A 311 -34.45 -7.82 2.11
CA LEU A 311 -33.50 -6.73 2.39
C LEU A 311 -32.22 -7.35 2.90
N ILE A 312 -31.14 -7.18 2.16
CA ILE A 312 -29.87 -7.81 2.46
C ILE A 312 -29.08 -6.99 3.50
N SER A 313 -28.75 -7.63 4.63
CA SER A 313 -27.83 -7.07 5.63
C SER A 313 -26.39 -7.17 5.15
N PHE A 314 -25.47 -6.40 5.78
CA PHE A 314 -24.04 -6.44 5.45
C PHE A 314 -23.46 -7.85 5.61
N ASP A 315 -23.75 -8.53 6.72
CA ASP A 315 -23.23 -9.87 6.98
C ASP A 315 -23.72 -10.89 5.94
N LYS A 316 -25.01 -10.82 5.57
CA LYS A 316 -25.58 -11.68 4.52
C LYS A 316 -25.01 -11.37 3.14
N ALA A 317 -24.74 -10.11 2.84
CA ALA A 317 -24.10 -9.70 1.59
C ALA A 317 -22.68 -10.28 1.46
N MET A 318 -21.92 -10.28 2.58
CA MET A 318 -20.57 -10.87 2.61
C MET A 318 -20.61 -12.39 2.52
N GLU A 319 -21.60 -13.05 3.11
CA GLU A 319 -21.84 -14.49 2.95
C GLU A 319 -22.11 -14.86 1.49
N ILE A 320 -22.97 -14.10 0.80
CA ILE A 320 -23.28 -14.27 -0.63
C ILE A 320 -22.00 -14.09 -1.49
N GLU A 321 -21.19 -13.07 -1.21
CA GLU A 321 -19.91 -12.85 -1.91
C GLU A 321 -18.96 -14.02 -1.68
N THR A 322 -18.82 -14.48 -0.44
CA THR A 322 -17.94 -15.60 -0.08
C THR A 322 -18.38 -16.92 -0.72
N ALA A 323 -19.68 -17.11 -0.95
CA ALA A 323 -20.22 -18.29 -1.66
C ALA A 323 -19.90 -18.31 -3.17
N GLY A 324 -19.23 -17.28 -3.70
CA GLY A 324 -18.81 -17.20 -5.11
C GLY A 324 -19.91 -16.71 -6.07
N VAL A 325 -20.94 -16.05 -5.58
CA VAL A 325 -21.97 -15.43 -6.42
C VAL A 325 -21.35 -14.25 -7.18
N MET A 326 -21.39 -14.31 -8.50
CA MET A 326 -20.83 -13.27 -9.37
C MET A 326 -21.88 -12.26 -9.83
N GLU A 327 -23.15 -12.64 -9.89
CA GLU A 327 -24.25 -11.80 -10.38
C GLU A 327 -25.42 -11.78 -9.40
N ALA A 328 -26.01 -10.60 -9.22
CA ALA A 328 -27.22 -10.43 -8.44
C ALA A 328 -28.07 -9.28 -9.00
N TYR A 329 -29.34 -9.27 -8.67
CA TYR A 329 -30.30 -8.27 -9.14
C TYR A 329 -30.95 -7.59 -7.95
N VAL A 330 -30.96 -6.27 -7.95
CA VAL A 330 -31.54 -5.44 -6.88
C VAL A 330 -32.58 -4.49 -7.43
N ASP A 331 -33.59 -4.20 -6.63
CA ASP A 331 -34.61 -3.19 -6.92
C ASP A 331 -34.17 -1.85 -6.33
N VAL A 332 -34.21 -0.81 -7.15
CA VAL A 332 -33.81 0.56 -6.76
C VAL A 332 -34.93 1.53 -7.15
N GLU A 333 -35.27 2.42 -6.22
CA GLU A 333 -36.17 3.55 -6.50
C GLU A 333 -35.38 4.68 -7.14
N VAL A 334 -35.55 4.90 -8.43
CA VAL A 334 -34.97 6.01 -9.19
C VAL A 334 -35.93 7.20 -9.19
N LYS A 335 -35.40 8.39 -8.83
CA LYS A 335 -36.16 9.65 -8.91
C LYS A 335 -35.98 10.27 -10.28
N GLU A 336 -36.98 10.13 -11.15
CA GLU A 336 -37.01 10.88 -12.40
C GLU A 336 -37.54 12.30 -12.17
N HIS A 337 -36.76 13.30 -12.52
CA HIS A 337 -37.17 14.69 -12.54
C HIS A 337 -37.79 15.02 -13.90
N LEU A 338 -39.08 14.78 -14.02
CA LEU A 338 -39.85 15.16 -15.20
C LEU A 338 -40.33 16.61 -15.09
N THR A 339 -40.11 17.40 -16.13
CA THR A 339 -40.71 18.71 -16.25
C THR A 339 -42.07 18.52 -16.89
N SER A 340 -43.12 18.76 -16.14
CA SER A 340 -44.53 18.68 -16.65
C SER A 340 -44.70 19.71 -17.80
N ALA A 341 -45.61 19.45 -18.69
CA ALA A 341 -46.01 20.39 -19.76
C ALA A 341 -46.48 21.78 -19.24
N THR A 342 -46.71 21.91 -17.95
CA THR A 342 -47.04 23.14 -17.23
C THR A 342 -45.84 23.79 -16.56
N GLY A 343 -44.60 23.26 -16.71
CA GLY A 343 -43.36 23.82 -16.14
C GLY A 343 -43.13 23.51 -14.67
N GLU A 344 -43.95 22.66 -14.02
CA GLU A 344 -43.75 22.19 -12.67
C GLU A 344 -42.88 20.93 -12.66
N ALA A 345 -41.87 20.89 -11.78
CA ALA A 345 -41.02 19.72 -11.59
C ALA A 345 -41.80 18.65 -10.84
N VAL A 346 -42.14 17.56 -11.52
CA VAL A 346 -42.75 16.38 -10.92
C VAL A 346 -41.71 15.29 -10.76
N THR A 347 -41.44 14.88 -9.51
CA THR A 347 -40.58 13.75 -9.21
C THR A 347 -41.43 12.47 -9.26
N LYS A 348 -41.18 11.62 -10.25
CA LYS A 348 -41.78 10.28 -10.33
C LYS A 348 -40.77 9.29 -9.75
N LEU A 349 -41.24 8.41 -8.87
CA LEU A 349 -40.45 7.29 -8.38
C LEU A 349 -40.74 6.10 -9.31
N GLU A 350 -39.73 5.59 -9.97
CA GLU A 350 -39.82 4.35 -10.71
C GLU A 350 -38.94 3.29 -10.07
N GLU A 351 -39.44 2.08 -9.92
CA GLU A 351 -38.62 0.94 -9.49
C GLU A 351 -37.90 0.38 -10.72
N CYS A 352 -36.57 0.34 -10.64
CA CYS A 352 -35.72 -0.20 -11.68
C CYS A 352 -34.97 -1.43 -11.14
N GLU A 353 -34.93 -2.49 -11.94
CA GLU A 353 -34.06 -3.64 -11.67
C GLU A 353 -32.63 -3.34 -12.13
N VAL A 354 -31.67 -3.43 -11.22
CA VAL A 354 -30.25 -3.19 -11.51
C VAL A 354 -29.46 -4.48 -11.38
N LYS A 355 -28.73 -4.84 -12.42
CA LYS A 355 -27.82 -5.99 -12.44
C LYS A 355 -26.48 -5.59 -11.81
N ILE A 356 -26.05 -6.33 -10.77
CA ILE A 356 -24.76 -6.18 -10.10
C ILE A 356 -23.86 -7.33 -10.53
N ILE A 357 -22.65 -7.01 -11.02
CA ILE A 357 -21.66 -8.01 -11.42
C ILE A 357 -20.39 -7.78 -10.60
N GLY A 358 -19.93 -8.82 -9.91
CA GLY A 358 -18.65 -8.81 -9.18
C GLY A 358 -17.51 -9.41 -9.98
N ASN A 359 -16.31 -9.30 -9.46
CA ASN A 359 -15.11 -9.88 -10.08
C ASN A 359 -14.83 -11.34 -9.70
N GLY A 360 -15.75 -11.98 -8.95
CA GLY A 360 -15.68 -13.42 -8.63
C GLY A 360 -14.49 -13.83 -7.77
N MET A 361 -14.01 -12.97 -6.90
CA MET A 361 -12.90 -13.28 -6.00
C MET A 361 -13.43 -13.67 -4.61
N VAL A 362 -13.05 -14.85 -4.12
CA VAL A 362 -13.55 -15.46 -2.88
C VAL A 362 -12.43 -15.77 -1.91
N ASP A 363 -12.77 -15.94 -0.62
CA ASP A 363 -11.82 -16.42 0.39
C ASP A 363 -11.66 -17.93 0.27
N ILE A 364 -10.46 -18.39 -0.02
CA ILE A 364 -10.15 -19.81 -0.21
C ILE A 364 -10.41 -20.62 1.07
N ASN A 365 -10.22 -20.03 2.27
CA ASN A 365 -10.41 -20.72 3.54
C ASN A 365 -11.87 -21.12 3.80
N ALA A 366 -12.83 -20.58 3.05
CA ALA A 366 -14.24 -21.02 3.10
C ALA A 366 -14.50 -22.33 2.35
N TYR A 367 -13.55 -22.80 1.54
CA TYR A 367 -13.72 -23.96 0.65
C TYR A 367 -12.76 -25.11 0.97
N VAL A 368 -11.76 -24.90 1.83
CA VAL A 368 -10.78 -25.91 2.21
C VAL A 368 -10.65 -25.96 3.74
N ASP A 369 -10.34 -27.14 4.27
CA ASP A 369 -10.25 -27.37 5.72
C ASP A 369 -8.83 -27.15 6.30
N PHE A 370 -7.90 -26.65 5.48
CA PHE A 370 -6.51 -26.39 5.89
C PHE A 370 -6.12 -24.93 5.67
N ASP A 371 -5.13 -24.45 6.40
CA ASP A 371 -4.62 -23.07 6.28
C ASP A 371 -3.79 -22.89 5.01
N CYS A 372 -4.31 -22.09 4.07
CA CYS A 372 -3.64 -21.75 2.81
C CYS A 372 -2.49 -20.75 2.96
N THR A 373 -2.32 -20.12 4.13
CA THR A 373 -1.19 -19.23 4.40
C THR A 373 0.16 -19.98 4.31
N GLU A 374 0.19 -21.24 4.70
CA GLU A 374 1.38 -22.10 4.56
C GLU A 374 1.74 -22.37 3.09
N LEU A 375 0.78 -22.27 2.19
CA LEU A 375 0.96 -22.41 0.74
C LEU A 375 1.34 -21.08 0.05
N GLY A 376 1.39 -19.98 0.83
CA GLY A 376 1.70 -18.63 0.35
C GLY A 376 0.51 -17.87 -0.24
N ILE A 377 -0.72 -18.31 0.00
CA ILE A 377 -1.95 -17.65 -0.46
C ILE A 377 -2.62 -16.99 0.75
N ASN A 378 -2.58 -15.64 0.76
CA ASN A 378 -3.18 -14.81 1.81
C ASN A 378 -4.30 -13.91 1.29
N GLU A 379 -4.48 -13.87 -0.02
CA GLU A 379 -5.44 -13.01 -0.71
C GLU A 379 -6.66 -13.81 -1.15
N LYS A 380 -7.75 -13.10 -1.50
CA LYS A 380 -8.90 -13.71 -2.18
C LYS A 380 -8.47 -14.27 -3.54
N VAL A 381 -9.02 -15.43 -3.89
CA VAL A 381 -8.69 -16.19 -5.11
C VAL A 381 -9.84 -16.16 -6.11
N SER A 382 -9.55 -16.38 -7.39
CA SER A 382 -10.55 -16.50 -8.43
C SER A 382 -11.42 -17.73 -8.20
N PHE A 383 -12.73 -17.53 -8.07
CA PHE A 383 -13.71 -18.61 -7.87
C PHE A 383 -13.72 -19.59 -9.05
N LYS A 384 -13.57 -19.11 -10.29
CA LYS A 384 -13.51 -19.96 -11.48
C LYS A 384 -12.33 -20.92 -11.41
N ALA A 385 -11.13 -20.40 -11.17
CA ALA A 385 -9.92 -21.20 -11.06
C ALA A 385 -9.96 -22.16 -9.85
N LEU A 386 -10.50 -21.70 -8.72
CA LEU A 386 -10.67 -22.54 -7.53
C LEU A 386 -11.63 -23.71 -7.80
N LYS A 387 -12.75 -23.46 -8.47
CA LYS A 387 -13.74 -24.49 -8.80
C LYS A 387 -13.13 -25.58 -9.70
N GLU A 388 -12.36 -25.20 -10.74
CA GLU A 388 -11.64 -26.15 -11.59
C GLU A 388 -10.65 -27.00 -10.78
N ILE A 389 -9.90 -26.38 -9.87
CA ILE A 389 -8.95 -27.10 -9.01
C ILE A 389 -9.65 -28.08 -8.06
N LEU A 390 -10.79 -27.67 -7.48
CA LEU A 390 -11.59 -28.52 -6.59
C LEU A 390 -12.21 -29.71 -7.34
N GLU A 391 -12.65 -29.51 -8.59
CA GLU A 391 -13.17 -30.56 -9.45
C GLU A 391 -12.09 -31.53 -9.95
N ASP A 392 -10.86 -31.06 -10.20
CA ASP A 392 -9.71 -31.82 -10.70
C ASP A 392 -8.98 -32.62 -9.60
N SER A 393 -9.21 -32.35 -8.30
CA SER A 393 -8.46 -32.93 -7.19
C SER A 393 -9.26 -33.99 -6.45
N GLU A 394 -8.73 -35.21 -6.32
CA GLU A 394 -9.39 -36.32 -5.62
C GLU A 394 -9.00 -36.37 -4.13
N ASN A 395 -7.82 -35.82 -3.75
CA ASN A 395 -7.26 -35.89 -2.40
C ASN A 395 -6.73 -34.55 -1.91
N GLU A 396 -6.63 -34.38 -0.58
CA GLU A 396 -6.11 -33.14 0.03
C GLU A 396 -4.65 -32.83 -0.35
N GLU A 397 -3.80 -33.85 -0.50
CA GLU A 397 -2.40 -33.66 -0.92
C GLU A 397 -2.30 -33.17 -2.35
N GLU A 398 -3.09 -33.77 -3.24
CA GLU A 398 -3.20 -33.37 -4.64
C GLU A 398 -3.79 -31.95 -4.77
N LEU A 399 -4.80 -31.62 -3.94
CA LEU A 399 -5.37 -30.29 -3.86
C LEU A 399 -4.32 -29.25 -3.46
N LYS A 400 -3.50 -29.52 -2.43
CA LYS A 400 -2.40 -28.63 -2.02
C LYS A 400 -1.35 -28.45 -3.11
N GLU A 401 -1.03 -29.51 -3.85
CA GLU A 401 -0.08 -29.44 -4.95
C GLU A 401 -0.64 -28.66 -6.14
N ASN A 402 -1.89 -28.88 -6.52
CA ASN A 402 -2.58 -28.14 -7.59
C ASN A 402 -2.75 -26.64 -7.24
N ILE A 403 -3.06 -26.33 -5.99
CA ILE A 403 -3.13 -24.92 -5.50
C ILE A 403 -1.75 -24.24 -5.65
N LYS A 404 -0.66 -24.91 -5.29
CA LYS A 404 0.69 -24.37 -5.48
C LYS A 404 1.05 -24.18 -6.95
N LEU A 405 0.70 -25.14 -7.78
CA LEU A 405 1.01 -25.11 -9.20
C LEU A 405 0.25 -24.00 -9.94
N LYS A 406 -1.04 -23.81 -9.62
CA LYS A 406 -1.93 -22.82 -10.22
C LYS A 406 -2.07 -21.53 -9.40
N ALA A 407 -1.11 -21.23 -8.52
CA ALA A 407 -1.18 -20.05 -7.63
C ALA A 407 -1.29 -18.72 -8.40
N ASP A 408 -0.62 -18.58 -9.54
CA ASP A 408 -0.69 -17.37 -10.37
C ASP A 408 -2.05 -17.22 -11.09
N ASP A 409 -2.77 -18.31 -11.34
CA ASP A 409 -4.14 -18.28 -11.92
C ASP A 409 -5.17 -17.98 -10.80
N LEU A 410 -4.94 -18.49 -9.59
CA LEU A 410 -5.77 -18.21 -8.43
C LEU A 410 -5.71 -16.74 -8.00
N VAL A 411 -4.51 -16.16 -7.96
CA VAL A 411 -4.27 -14.76 -7.60
C VAL A 411 -3.55 -14.04 -8.75
N PRO A 412 -4.27 -13.66 -9.81
CA PRO A 412 -3.66 -13.01 -10.98
C PRO A 412 -3.03 -11.66 -10.60
N LYS A 413 -1.77 -11.47 -10.97
CA LYS A 413 -1.03 -10.21 -10.72
C LYS A 413 -1.48 -9.08 -11.64
N HIS A 414 -2.00 -9.42 -12.81
CA HIS A 414 -2.54 -8.47 -13.79
C HIS A 414 -4.05 -8.28 -13.63
N ILE A 415 -4.61 -7.28 -14.32
CA ILE A 415 -6.06 -7.09 -14.43
C ILE A 415 -6.67 -8.22 -15.24
N THR A 416 -7.84 -8.70 -14.85
CA THR A 416 -8.59 -9.73 -15.59
C THR A 416 -9.74 -9.10 -16.36
N ILE A 417 -10.33 -9.85 -17.30
CA ILE A 417 -11.53 -9.42 -18.03
C ILE A 417 -12.69 -9.27 -17.04
N ASP A 418 -12.80 -10.17 -16.06
CA ASP A 418 -13.82 -10.12 -15.02
C ASP A 418 -13.70 -8.85 -14.16
N ASP A 419 -12.47 -8.39 -13.86
CA ASP A 419 -12.24 -7.11 -13.17
C ASP A 419 -12.74 -5.93 -14.01
N ILE A 420 -12.52 -5.95 -15.33
CA ILE A 420 -12.96 -4.88 -16.23
C ILE A 420 -14.49 -4.86 -16.31
N ILE A 421 -15.13 -6.02 -16.48
CA ILE A 421 -16.59 -6.17 -16.50
C ILE A 421 -17.18 -5.68 -15.17
N ALA A 422 -16.65 -6.10 -14.04
CA ALA A 422 -17.08 -5.65 -12.72
C ALA A 422 -16.91 -4.14 -12.54
N THR A 423 -15.83 -3.56 -13.07
CA THR A 423 -15.58 -2.11 -13.03
C THR A 423 -16.64 -1.35 -13.82
N VAL A 424 -16.95 -1.80 -15.02
CA VAL A 424 -18.01 -1.20 -15.87
C VAL A 424 -19.38 -1.37 -15.22
N SER A 425 -19.70 -2.55 -14.69
CA SER A 425 -20.96 -2.78 -13.96
C SER A 425 -21.09 -1.84 -12.77
N TYR A 426 -20.03 -1.67 -11.97
CA TYR A 426 -20.06 -0.72 -10.84
C TYR A 426 -20.26 0.73 -11.30
N PHE A 427 -19.63 1.11 -12.42
CA PHE A 427 -19.82 2.44 -13.02
C PHE A 427 -21.28 2.68 -13.43
N LEU A 428 -21.92 1.71 -14.11
CA LEU A 428 -23.33 1.78 -14.50
C LEU A 428 -24.25 1.78 -13.26
N ASN A 429 -23.96 0.94 -12.27
CA ASN A 429 -24.71 0.89 -11.01
C ASN A 429 -24.70 2.23 -10.26
N LEU A 430 -23.55 2.95 -10.24
CA LEU A 430 -23.47 4.28 -9.63
C LEU A 430 -24.41 5.28 -10.29
N CYS A 431 -24.58 5.20 -11.60
CA CYS A 431 -25.51 6.06 -12.31
C CYS A 431 -26.96 5.80 -11.90
N GLU A 432 -27.31 4.60 -11.41
CA GLU A 432 -28.62 4.22 -10.86
C GLU A 432 -28.68 4.38 -9.32
N GLY A 433 -27.67 4.94 -8.70
CA GLY A 433 -27.63 5.18 -7.26
C GLY A 433 -27.19 3.97 -6.41
N VAL A 434 -26.72 2.89 -7.03
CA VAL A 434 -26.14 1.72 -6.34
C VAL A 434 -24.62 1.85 -6.25
N GLY A 435 -24.08 1.82 -5.04
CA GLY A 435 -22.65 1.97 -4.78
C GLY A 435 -22.30 3.33 -4.20
N THR A 436 -21.02 3.57 -4.01
CA THR A 436 -20.46 4.79 -3.38
C THR A 436 -19.29 5.33 -4.17
N VAL A 437 -19.22 6.65 -4.28
CA VAL A 437 -18.03 7.35 -4.79
C VAL A 437 -16.91 7.33 -3.77
N ASP A 438 -15.69 7.44 -4.26
CA ASP A 438 -14.50 7.37 -3.42
C ASP A 438 -13.96 8.77 -3.10
N ASP A 439 -13.52 8.95 -1.86
CA ASP A 439 -12.75 10.11 -1.44
C ASP A 439 -11.26 9.83 -1.66
N ILE A 440 -10.61 10.65 -2.48
CA ILE A 440 -9.20 10.49 -2.85
C ILE A 440 -8.28 10.73 -1.64
N ASP A 441 -8.67 11.63 -0.74
CA ASP A 441 -7.85 12.04 0.40
C ASP A 441 -8.05 11.16 1.66
N HIS A 442 -8.98 10.24 1.59
CA HIS A 442 -9.20 9.24 2.62
C HIS A 442 -7.97 8.33 2.77
N LEU A 443 -7.46 8.12 4.01
CA LEU A 443 -6.28 7.29 4.26
C LEU A 443 -6.48 5.79 3.97
N GLY A 444 -7.68 5.34 3.72
CA GLY A 444 -7.98 4.05 3.12
C GLY A 444 -7.66 3.97 1.62
N ASN A 445 -7.48 5.12 0.95
CA ASN A 445 -7.15 5.25 -0.48
C ASN A 445 -5.74 5.77 -0.71
N ARG A 446 -5.09 6.29 0.31
CA ARG A 446 -3.69 6.71 0.28
C ARG A 446 -2.85 5.75 1.11
N ARG A 447 -1.76 5.29 0.55
CA ARG A 447 -0.84 4.36 1.20
C ARG A 447 0.56 4.93 1.30
N ILE A 448 1.38 4.31 2.11
CA ILE A 448 2.77 4.69 2.32
C ILE A 448 3.68 3.70 1.60
N ARG A 449 4.59 4.25 0.79
CA ARG A 449 5.76 3.55 0.29
C ARG A 449 6.91 3.82 1.24
N SER A 450 7.25 2.84 2.05
CA SER A 450 8.40 2.93 2.95
C SER A 450 9.71 2.62 2.22
N VAL A 451 10.83 2.74 2.93
CA VAL A 451 12.16 2.55 2.36
C VAL A 451 12.34 1.22 1.62
N GLY A 452 11.81 0.13 2.15
CA GLY A 452 11.94 -1.19 1.53
C GLY A 452 11.31 -1.28 0.16
N GLU A 453 10.09 -0.76 0.00
CA GLU A 453 9.41 -0.72 -1.29
C GLU A 453 10.10 0.22 -2.29
N LEU A 454 10.60 1.36 -1.83
CA LEU A 454 11.35 2.30 -2.66
C LEU A 454 12.65 1.66 -3.19
N LEU A 455 13.37 0.93 -2.34
CA LEU A 455 14.56 0.18 -2.73
C LEU A 455 14.22 -0.96 -3.70
N GLN A 456 13.14 -1.71 -3.44
CA GLN A 456 12.67 -2.77 -4.33
C GLN A 456 12.38 -2.24 -5.74
N ASN A 457 11.72 -1.08 -5.85
CA ASN A 457 11.41 -0.47 -7.14
C ASN A 457 12.68 -0.07 -7.90
N GLN A 458 13.69 0.49 -7.22
CA GLN A 458 14.96 0.84 -7.84
C GLN A 458 15.75 -0.40 -8.26
N PHE A 459 15.74 -1.43 -7.43
CA PHE A 459 16.38 -2.70 -7.73
C PHE A 459 15.75 -3.35 -8.97
N ARG A 460 14.40 -3.34 -9.04
CA ARG A 460 13.64 -3.84 -10.20
C ARG A 460 13.99 -3.09 -11.50
N ILE A 461 14.13 -1.76 -11.45
CA ILE A 461 14.55 -0.95 -12.60
C ILE A 461 15.96 -1.37 -13.06
N GLY A 462 16.89 -1.53 -12.13
CA GLY A 462 18.24 -2.02 -12.41
C GLY A 462 18.25 -3.41 -13.01
N PHE A 463 17.43 -4.32 -12.48
CA PHE A 463 17.27 -5.69 -12.97
C PHE A 463 16.68 -5.78 -14.38
N THR A 464 15.64 -5.01 -14.67
CA THR A 464 15.04 -4.97 -16.01
C THR A 464 16.03 -4.48 -17.07
N ARG A 465 16.89 -3.51 -16.72
CA ARG A 465 17.99 -3.07 -17.60
C ARG A 465 19.03 -4.17 -17.77
N MET A 466 19.37 -4.89 -16.71
CA MET A 466 20.32 -6.00 -16.74
C MET A 466 19.76 -7.19 -17.55
N GLU A 467 18.50 -7.56 -17.38
CA GLU A 467 17.81 -8.61 -18.14
C GLU A 467 17.94 -8.39 -19.65
N ARG A 468 17.76 -7.16 -20.12
CA ARG A 468 17.94 -6.82 -21.54
C ARG A 468 19.35 -7.11 -22.02
N VAL A 469 20.35 -6.72 -21.25
CA VAL A 469 21.76 -6.97 -21.58
C VAL A 469 22.09 -8.45 -21.54
N ILE A 470 21.56 -9.19 -20.57
CA ILE A 470 21.72 -10.65 -20.50
C ILE A 470 21.15 -11.32 -21.75
N ARG A 471 19.92 -10.97 -22.12
CA ARG A 471 19.26 -11.53 -23.31
C ARG A 471 20.03 -11.24 -24.60
N GLU A 472 20.54 -10.03 -24.77
CA GLU A 472 21.41 -9.67 -25.91
C GLU A 472 22.70 -10.51 -25.93
N ARG A 473 23.35 -10.69 -24.77
CA ARG A 473 24.58 -11.51 -24.67
C ARG A 473 24.30 -13.00 -24.96
N MET A 474 23.20 -13.54 -24.41
CA MET A 474 22.78 -14.93 -24.67
C MET A 474 22.62 -15.16 -26.16
N ASN A 475 21.93 -14.26 -26.87
CA ASN A 475 21.73 -14.38 -28.32
C ASN A 475 23.03 -14.30 -29.12
N ILE A 476 24.01 -13.54 -28.69
CA ILE A 476 25.32 -13.47 -29.33
C ILE A 476 26.12 -14.75 -29.05
N GLN A 477 26.10 -15.23 -27.81
CA GLN A 477 26.91 -16.39 -27.41
C GLN A 477 26.27 -17.72 -27.80
N SER A 478 24.95 -17.81 -27.95
CA SER A 478 24.29 -19.03 -28.49
C SER A 478 24.72 -19.37 -29.93
N GLN A 479 25.21 -18.38 -30.68
CA GLN A 479 25.75 -18.56 -32.02
C GLN A 479 27.26 -18.89 -32.08
N GLY A 480 27.93 -18.84 -30.92
CA GLY A 480 29.38 -19.06 -30.79
C GLY A 480 29.70 -20.47 -30.28
N THR A 481 30.97 -20.86 -30.43
CA THR A 481 31.52 -22.14 -29.92
C THR A 481 32.08 -22.05 -28.50
N GLU A 482 31.98 -20.91 -27.86
CA GLU A 482 32.50 -20.70 -26.50
C GLU A 482 31.58 -21.24 -25.42
N VAL A 483 32.19 -21.72 -24.34
CA VAL A 483 31.44 -22.22 -23.16
C VAL A 483 30.83 -21.04 -22.39
N VAL A 484 29.51 -20.94 -22.47
CA VAL A 484 28.76 -19.89 -21.78
C VAL A 484 28.73 -20.14 -20.26
N THR A 485 29.07 -19.14 -19.46
CA THR A 485 29.00 -19.19 -17.99
C THR A 485 28.06 -18.10 -17.46
N PRO A 486 27.36 -18.31 -16.34
CA PRO A 486 26.49 -17.29 -15.74
C PRO A 486 27.21 -15.97 -15.48
N THR A 487 28.46 -16.04 -15.02
CA THR A 487 29.31 -14.87 -14.72
C THR A 487 29.64 -14.02 -15.95
N ALA A 488 29.77 -14.62 -17.14
CA ALA A 488 30.03 -13.89 -18.39
C ALA A 488 28.77 -13.16 -18.91
N LEU A 489 27.59 -13.70 -18.62
CA LEU A 489 26.32 -13.14 -19.05
C LEU A 489 25.89 -11.94 -18.19
N ILE A 490 26.10 -12.01 -16.87
CA ILE A 490 25.60 -11.02 -15.91
C ILE A 490 26.47 -9.77 -15.91
N ASN A 491 25.82 -8.61 -16.05
CA ASN A 491 26.47 -7.30 -15.90
C ASN A 491 25.81 -6.53 -14.75
N ILE A 492 26.56 -6.30 -13.68
CA ILE A 492 26.06 -5.65 -12.45
C ILE A 492 25.93 -4.13 -12.55
N ARG A 493 26.55 -3.49 -13.55
CA ARG A 493 26.58 -2.02 -13.66
C ARG A 493 25.21 -1.35 -13.66
N PRO A 494 24.15 -1.86 -14.33
CA PRO A 494 22.83 -1.26 -14.32
C PRO A 494 22.19 -1.22 -12.92
N ILE A 495 22.41 -2.26 -12.12
CA ILE A 495 21.88 -2.34 -10.74
C ILE A 495 22.61 -1.36 -9.84
N THR A 496 23.92 -1.40 -9.81
CA THR A 496 24.74 -0.51 -8.99
C THR A 496 24.54 0.97 -9.36
N ALA A 497 24.32 1.27 -10.65
CA ALA A 497 24.00 2.60 -11.11
C ALA A 497 22.62 3.07 -10.62
N ALA A 498 21.59 2.23 -10.70
CA ALA A 498 20.25 2.55 -10.24
C ALA A 498 20.20 2.83 -8.73
N ILE A 499 20.87 2.01 -7.93
CA ILE A 499 20.96 2.19 -6.48
C ILE A 499 21.73 3.46 -6.14
N ARG A 500 22.86 3.71 -6.77
CA ARG A 500 23.67 4.93 -6.57
C ARG A 500 22.89 6.19 -6.94
N GLU A 501 22.15 6.17 -8.03
CA GLU A 501 21.29 7.26 -8.47
C GLU A 501 20.19 7.53 -7.43
N PHE A 502 19.56 6.50 -6.90
CA PHE A 502 18.53 6.64 -5.87
C PHE A 502 19.06 7.30 -4.60
N PHE A 503 20.12 6.76 -4.00
CA PHE A 503 20.68 7.32 -2.76
C PHE A 503 21.29 8.71 -2.94
N GLY A 504 21.81 9.02 -4.12
CA GLY A 504 22.48 10.29 -4.40
C GLY A 504 21.55 11.41 -4.88
N SER A 505 20.55 11.08 -5.68
CA SER A 505 19.78 12.09 -6.45
C SER A 505 18.28 12.06 -6.19
N SER A 506 17.72 11.03 -5.55
CA SER A 506 16.29 10.98 -5.26
C SER A 506 15.88 12.08 -4.28
N PRO A 507 14.76 12.78 -4.52
CA PRO A 507 14.19 13.74 -3.57
C PRO A 507 13.80 13.11 -2.22
N LEU A 508 13.61 11.80 -2.17
CA LEU A 508 13.26 11.06 -0.95
C LEU A 508 14.49 10.63 -0.14
N SER A 509 15.69 10.64 -0.74
CA SER A 509 16.95 10.44 -0.03
C SER A 509 17.46 11.79 0.42
N GLN A 510 17.32 12.10 1.70
CA GLN A 510 17.65 13.40 2.27
C GLN A 510 18.79 13.30 3.28
N PHE A 511 19.60 14.35 3.37
CA PHE A 511 20.51 14.51 4.50
C PHE A 511 19.71 14.56 5.79
N MET A 512 20.13 13.79 6.79
CA MET A 512 19.45 13.77 8.07
C MET A 512 19.56 15.10 8.79
N ASP A 513 18.42 15.61 9.30
CA ASP A 513 18.39 16.78 10.18
C ASP A 513 18.99 16.39 11.54
N GLN A 514 20.17 16.88 11.86
CA GLN A 514 20.95 16.54 13.06
C GLN A 514 21.10 17.71 14.03
N ASN A 515 20.09 18.57 14.19
CA ASN A 515 20.14 19.65 15.17
C ASN A 515 20.09 19.09 16.62
N ASN A 516 19.17 18.17 16.85
CA ASN A 516 18.91 17.54 18.14
C ASN A 516 18.28 16.15 17.95
N PRO A 517 18.18 15.31 19.01
CA PRO A 517 17.58 13.98 18.89
C PRO A 517 16.15 13.97 18.35
N LEU A 518 15.33 14.96 18.69
CA LEU A 518 13.96 15.07 18.22
C LEU A 518 13.92 15.34 16.70
N ALA A 519 14.80 16.18 16.17
CA ALA A 519 14.91 16.45 14.73
C ALA A 519 15.26 15.17 13.95
N GLU A 520 16.19 14.36 14.45
CA GLU A 520 16.53 13.07 13.87
C GLU A 520 15.36 12.10 13.88
N LEU A 521 14.68 11.98 15.02
CA LEU A 521 13.53 11.09 15.16
C LEU A 521 12.38 11.48 14.23
N THR A 522 12.02 12.75 14.18
CA THR A 522 10.92 13.23 13.35
C THR A 522 11.24 13.11 11.86
N HIS A 523 12.50 13.30 11.46
CA HIS A 523 12.93 13.09 10.08
C HIS A 523 12.74 11.63 9.63
N LYS A 524 13.01 10.66 10.49
CA LYS A 524 12.79 9.24 10.22
C LYS A 524 11.30 8.85 10.13
N ARG A 525 10.42 9.63 10.73
CA ARG A 525 8.96 9.44 10.73
C ARG A 525 8.22 10.33 9.75
N ARG A 526 8.94 11.07 8.92
CA ARG A 526 8.37 11.99 7.93
C ARG A 526 7.65 11.22 6.82
N LEU A 527 6.51 11.74 6.39
CA LEU A 527 5.71 11.27 5.27
C LEU A 527 5.64 12.38 4.22
N SER A 528 6.15 12.11 3.03
CA SER A 528 6.16 13.09 1.95
C SER A 528 5.18 12.70 0.85
N ALA A 529 4.30 13.61 0.43
CA ALA A 529 3.46 13.43 -0.74
C ALA A 529 4.20 13.72 -2.06
N LEU A 530 5.42 14.26 -1.98
CA LEU A 530 6.25 14.64 -3.11
C LEU A 530 7.11 13.48 -3.61
N GLY A 531 7.74 13.65 -4.76
CA GLY A 531 8.70 12.69 -5.32
C GLY A 531 8.17 11.91 -6.50
N PRO A 532 8.93 10.93 -7.00
CA PRO A 532 8.55 10.13 -8.18
C PRO A 532 7.25 9.36 -7.93
N GLY A 533 6.28 9.52 -8.84
CA GLY A 533 4.94 8.92 -8.69
C GLY A 533 4.02 9.59 -7.66
N GLY A 534 4.46 10.68 -7.03
CA GLY A 534 3.69 11.52 -6.11
C GLY A 534 3.23 12.83 -6.74
N LEU A 535 2.85 13.77 -5.88
CA LEU A 535 2.36 15.09 -6.26
C LEU A 535 3.52 16.07 -6.57
N SER A 536 3.24 17.07 -7.38
CA SER A 536 4.11 18.25 -7.51
C SER A 536 3.53 19.42 -6.70
N ARG A 537 4.40 20.29 -6.18
CA ARG A 537 3.97 21.46 -5.36
C ARG A 537 2.96 22.34 -6.07
N ASP A 538 3.19 22.59 -7.36
CA ASP A 538 2.39 23.53 -8.17
C ASP A 538 1.02 22.96 -8.55
N ARG A 539 0.89 21.62 -8.56
CA ARG A 539 -0.35 20.93 -8.93
C ARG A 539 -1.18 20.47 -7.72
N ALA A 540 -0.62 20.58 -6.52
CA ALA A 540 -1.33 20.22 -5.30
C ALA A 540 -2.31 21.32 -4.90
N GLY A 541 -3.60 21.03 -4.98
CA GLY A 541 -4.69 21.91 -4.54
C GLY A 541 -4.77 22.03 -3.01
N PHE A 542 -5.78 22.76 -2.52
CA PHE A 542 -6.01 22.91 -1.08
C PHE A 542 -6.49 21.62 -0.44
N GLU A 543 -7.34 20.84 -1.12
CA GLU A 543 -7.94 19.60 -0.59
C GLU A 543 -6.88 18.60 -0.11
N VAL A 544 -5.81 18.40 -0.88
CA VAL A 544 -4.72 17.48 -0.55
C VAL A 544 -3.90 17.96 0.66
N ARG A 545 -3.90 19.27 0.94
CA ARG A 545 -3.14 19.91 2.03
C ARG A 545 -3.91 20.00 3.33
N ASP A 546 -5.23 19.83 3.27
CA ASP A 546 -6.11 19.90 4.42
C ASP A 546 -5.97 18.67 5.33
N VAL A 547 -6.40 18.81 6.56
CA VAL A 547 -6.48 17.70 7.51
C VAL A 547 -7.81 16.98 7.29
N HIS A 548 -7.71 15.74 6.84
CA HIS A 548 -8.85 14.86 6.66
C HIS A 548 -9.23 14.17 7.97
N TYR A 549 -10.50 13.84 8.21
CA TYR A 549 -10.91 13.19 9.46
C TYR A 549 -10.20 11.84 9.71
N THR A 550 -9.81 11.12 8.64
CA THR A 550 -9.07 9.86 8.72
C THR A 550 -7.64 10.02 9.22
N HIS A 551 -7.12 11.26 9.30
CA HIS A 551 -5.79 11.52 9.87
C HIS A 551 -5.75 11.27 11.38
N TYR A 552 -6.90 11.22 12.04
CA TYR A 552 -6.99 11.02 13.48
C TYR A 552 -6.29 9.73 13.93
N GLY A 553 -5.38 9.82 14.87
CA GLY A 553 -4.57 8.69 15.35
C GLY A 553 -3.53 8.15 14.35
N ARG A 554 -3.45 8.67 13.13
CA ARG A 554 -2.57 8.18 12.03
C ARG A 554 -1.52 9.19 11.61
N MET A 555 -1.93 10.39 11.29
CA MET A 555 -1.03 11.47 10.89
C MET A 555 -1.21 12.67 11.81
N CYS A 556 -0.11 13.27 12.26
CA CYS A 556 -0.17 14.44 13.12
C CYS A 556 -0.81 15.63 12.37
N PRO A 557 -1.88 16.24 12.89
CA PRO A 557 -2.52 17.37 12.23
C PRO A 557 -1.76 18.69 12.40
N ILE A 558 -0.79 18.74 13.30
CA ILE A 558 -0.10 19.96 13.72
C ILE A 558 1.28 20.05 13.11
N GLU A 559 2.04 18.94 13.13
CA GLU A 559 3.41 18.92 12.66
C GLU A 559 3.46 18.88 11.12
N THR A 560 3.62 20.05 10.50
CA THR A 560 3.80 20.23 9.05
C THR A 560 4.68 21.45 8.81
N PRO A 561 5.46 21.51 7.72
CA PRO A 561 6.22 22.72 7.38
C PRO A 561 5.31 23.91 7.12
N GLU A 562 5.82 25.09 7.37
CA GLU A 562 5.21 26.37 6.91
C GLU A 562 5.69 26.70 5.50
N GLY A 563 4.83 27.28 4.66
CA GLY A 563 5.17 27.70 3.31
C GLY A 563 4.71 26.74 2.22
N PRO A 564 5.45 26.61 1.08
CA PRO A 564 4.97 25.90 -0.11
C PRO A 564 4.69 24.40 0.09
N ASN A 565 5.30 23.79 1.11
CA ASN A 565 5.16 22.38 1.41
C ASN A 565 4.11 22.07 2.49
N ILE A 566 3.35 23.06 2.95
CA ILE A 566 2.31 22.86 3.97
C ILE A 566 1.32 21.77 3.52
N GLY A 567 1.02 20.84 4.42
CA GLY A 567 0.11 19.72 4.15
C GLY A 567 0.66 18.62 3.23
N LEU A 568 1.75 18.87 2.48
CA LEU A 568 2.39 17.87 1.61
C LEU A 568 3.46 17.06 2.33
N ILE A 569 4.01 17.60 3.40
CA ILE A 569 4.93 16.92 4.29
C ILE A 569 4.21 16.79 5.65
N SER A 570 4.03 15.58 6.09
CA SER A 570 3.35 15.22 7.33
C SER A 570 4.19 14.24 8.13
N TYR A 571 3.74 13.90 9.33
CA TYR A 571 4.47 13.01 10.23
C TYR A 571 3.54 11.95 10.80
N LEU A 572 4.05 10.74 10.94
CA LEU A 572 3.32 9.62 11.50
C LEU A 572 2.99 9.87 12.98
N ALA A 573 1.77 9.61 13.41
CA ALA A 573 1.36 9.70 14.80
C ALA A 573 2.13 8.69 15.69
N SER A 574 2.20 8.95 17.00
CA SER A 574 3.09 8.21 17.90
C SER A 574 2.78 6.73 18.01
N PHE A 575 1.50 6.35 18.05
CA PHE A 575 1.04 4.97 18.15
C PHE A 575 0.66 4.36 16.79
N ALA A 576 0.66 5.14 15.72
CA ALA A 576 0.35 4.65 14.40
C ALA A 576 1.44 3.73 13.87
N ARG A 577 1.03 2.68 13.17
CA ARG A 577 1.91 1.77 12.47
C ARG A 577 1.47 1.61 11.01
N ILE A 578 2.34 1.08 10.17
CA ILE A 578 2.06 0.77 8.77
C ILE A 578 1.84 -0.73 8.67
N ASN A 579 0.73 -1.14 8.06
CA ASN A 579 0.44 -2.55 7.84
C ASN A 579 1.22 -3.11 6.64
N GLU A 580 1.06 -4.40 6.37
CA GLU A 580 1.72 -5.11 5.26
C GLU A 580 1.32 -4.59 3.86
N TYR A 581 0.15 -3.95 3.72
CA TYR A 581 -0.32 -3.33 2.49
C TYR A 581 0.11 -1.87 2.33
N GLY A 582 0.77 -1.29 3.34
CA GLY A 582 1.23 0.09 3.34
C GLY A 582 0.21 1.11 3.85
N PHE A 583 -0.95 0.69 4.37
CA PHE A 583 -1.92 1.60 4.99
C PHE A 583 -1.56 1.89 6.44
N ILE A 584 -1.90 3.10 6.90
CA ILE A 584 -1.66 3.50 8.28
C ILE A 584 -2.78 2.95 9.16
N GLU A 585 -2.41 2.28 10.23
CA GLU A 585 -3.30 1.76 11.26
C GLU A 585 -3.15 2.53 12.56
N ALA A 586 -4.26 2.73 13.25
CA ALA A 586 -4.32 3.30 14.59
C ALA A 586 -4.80 2.25 15.60
N PRO A 587 -4.30 2.27 16.85
CA PRO A 587 -4.74 1.34 17.89
C PRO A 587 -6.03 1.82 18.54
N TYR A 588 -6.93 0.88 18.83
CA TYR A 588 -8.18 1.10 19.54
C TYR A 588 -8.43 -0.02 20.55
N ARG A 589 -9.10 0.31 21.64
CA ARG A 589 -9.58 -0.69 22.60
C ARG A 589 -10.97 -1.18 22.18
N ARG A 590 -11.16 -2.47 22.17
CA ARG A 590 -12.44 -3.09 21.84
C ARG A 590 -13.44 -2.91 22.96
N VAL A 591 -14.68 -2.63 22.61
CA VAL A 591 -15.82 -2.59 23.53
C VAL A 591 -16.70 -3.81 23.24
N ASP A 592 -17.00 -4.59 24.27
CA ASP A 592 -17.89 -5.73 24.16
C ASP A 592 -19.33 -5.27 23.83
N LYS A 593 -19.91 -5.82 22.78
CA LYS A 593 -21.26 -5.48 22.30
C LYS A 593 -22.35 -5.78 23.32
N GLU A 594 -22.23 -6.90 24.04
CA GLU A 594 -23.27 -7.39 24.94
C GLU A 594 -23.23 -6.68 26.27
N THR A 595 -22.07 -6.57 26.87
CA THR A 595 -21.89 -5.99 28.23
C THR A 595 -21.65 -4.50 28.22
N GLY A 596 -21.17 -3.94 27.11
CA GLY A 596 -20.75 -2.54 26.97
C GLY A 596 -19.49 -2.20 27.77
N VAL A 597 -18.68 -3.21 28.12
CA VAL A 597 -17.44 -3.06 28.87
C VAL A 597 -16.28 -2.81 27.91
N VAL A 598 -15.45 -1.82 28.21
CA VAL A 598 -14.20 -1.58 27.49
C VAL A 598 -13.17 -2.62 27.91
N THR A 599 -12.75 -3.43 26.96
CA THR A 599 -11.75 -4.50 27.17
C THR A 599 -10.33 -3.94 27.13
N ASP A 600 -9.36 -4.71 27.61
CA ASP A 600 -7.93 -4.37 27.45
C ASP A 600 -7.35 -4.86 26.11
N GLU A 601 -8.17 -5.50 25.27
CA GLU A 601 -7.78 -5.94 23.93
C GLU A 601 -7.58 -4.72 23.02
N VAL A 602 -6.36 -4.57 22.50
CA VAL A 602 -6.00 -3.51 21.57
C VAL A 602 -6.01 -4.05 20.15
N VAL A 603 -6.84 -3.44 19.29
CA VAL A 603 -6.96 -3.79 17.88
C VAL A 603 -6.47 -2.62 17.03
N TYR A 604 -5.59 -2.91 16.06
CA TYR A 604 -5.16 -1.93 15.08
C TYR A 604 -6.09 -1.95 13.88
N MET A 605 -6.56 -0.77 13.47
CA MET A 605 -7.52 -0.63 12.38
C MET A 605 -7.06 0.38 11.35
N THR A 606 -7.25 0.05 10.08
CA THR A 606 -7.13 1.01 8.97
C THR A 606 -8.32 1.96 8.94
N ALA A 607 -8.20 3.08 8.22
CA ALA A 607 -9.25 4.11 8.20
C ALA A 607 -10.59 3.60 7.63
N ASP A 608 -10.55 2.74 6.65
CA ASP A 608 -11.74 2.15 6.01
C ASP A 608 -12.45 1.11 6.90
N VAL A 609 -11.72 0.41 7.76
CA VAL A 609 -12.30 -0.49 8.77
C VAL A 609 -12.90 0.33 9.92
N GLU A 610 -12.19 1.37 10.38
CA GLU A 610 -12.66 2.27 11.44
C GLU A 610 -13.99 2.95 11.10
N ASP A 611 -14.24 3.28 9.85
CA ASP A 611 -15.49 3.90 9.40
C ASP A 611 -16.76 3.08 9.74
N ASN A 612 -16.60 1.77 9.99
CA ASN A 612 -17.69 0.90 10.40
C ASN A 612 -17.98 0.94 11.91
N TYR A 613 -17.12 1.61 12.70
CA TYR A 613 -17.22 1.68 14.15
C TYR A 613 -17.62 3.08 14.63
N MET A 614 -18.23 3.13 15.79
CA MET A 614 -18.44 4.38 16.53
C MET A 614 -17.28 4.57 17.51
N VAL A 615 -16.48 5.60 17.26
CA VAL A 615 -15.27 5.88 18.04
C VAL A 615 -15.61 6.79 19.22
N ALA A 616 -15.20 6.37 20.43
CA ALA A 616 -15.23 7.19 21.63
C ALA A 616 -13.84 7.79 21.89
N GLN A 617 -13.79 9.03 22.39
CA GLN A 617 -12.53 9.70 22.71
C GLN A 617 -11.85 9.06 23.93
N ALA A 618 -10.52 9.09 23.95
CA ALA A 618 -9.70 8.51 25.01
C ALA A 618 -9.99 9.09 26.41
N ASN A 619 -10.47 10.34 26.49
CA ASN A 619 -10.81 11.04 27.74
C ASN A 619 -12.25 10.80 28.22
N GLU A 620 -13.03 9.94 27.53
CA GLU A 620 -14.40 9.65 27.97
C GLU A 620 -14.39 8.97 29.34
N PRO A 621 -15.18 9.49 30.32
CA PRO A 621 -15.16 8.95 31.67
C PRO A 621 -15.74 7.53 31.70
N LEU A 622 -14.97 6.62 32.30
CA LEU A 622 -15.39 5.24 32.54
C LEU A 622 -15.85 5.08 33.99
N THR A 623 -16.79 4.19 34.22
CA THR A 623 -17.20 3.74 35.55
C THR A 623 -16.14 2.78 36.14
N GLU A 624 -16.29 2.42 37.41
CA GLU A 624 -15.41 1.44 38.08
C GLU A 624 -15.44 0.08 37.37
N ASP A 625 -16.54 -0.25 36.68
CA ASP A 625 -16.71 -1.48 35.89
C ASP A 625 -16.21 -1.35 34.43
N ASN A 626 -15.42 -0.33 34.11
CA ASN A 626 -14.94 -0.04 32.75
C ASN A 626 -16.06 0.17 31.69
N LYS A 627 -17.23 0.64 32.10
CA LYS A 627 -18.31 1.05 31.19
C LYS A 627 -18.30 2.55 30.98
N PHE A 628 -18.80 3.02 29.84
CA PHE A 628 -18.97 4.44 29.61
C PHE A 628 -19.93 5.05 30.63
N ALA A 629 -19.51 6.13 31.31
CA ALA A 629 -20.31 6.81 32.33
C ALA A 629 -21.47 7.60 31.72
N ARG A 630 -21.38 8.00 30.48
CA ARG A 630 -22.43 8.70 29.73
C ARG A 630 -23.29 7.74 28.93
N PRO A 631 -24.64 7.96 28.86
CA PRO A 631 -25.50 7.13 28.04
C PRO A 631 -25.05 7.20 26.58
N LYS A 632 -25.00 6.06 25.93
CA LYS A 632 -24.64 5.93 24.52
C LYS A 632 -25.45 6.89 23.67
N VAL A 633 -24.78 7.71 22.86
CA VAL A 633 -25.43 8.41 21.78
C VAL A 633 -26.02 7.31 20.85
N ASN A 634 -27.32 7.35 20.58
CA ASN A 634 -28.05 6.35 19.80
C ASN A 634 -27.53 6.20 18.38
N GLY A 635 -26.42 5.51 18.22
CA GLY A 635 -25.93 5.02 16.93
C GLY A 635 -26.27 3.54 16.81
N ARG A 636 -27.36 3.23 16.15
CA ARG A 636 -27.98 1.90 16.16
C ARG A 636 -27.21 0.77 15.50
N TYR A 637 -26.06 1.02 14.79
CA TYR A 637 -25.52 0.05 13.85
C TYR A 637 -24.00 -0.08 13.80
N ARG A 638 -23.24 0.60 14.70
CA ARG A 638 -21.78 0.51 14.69
C ARG A 638 -21.26 0.02 16.06
N ASP A 639 -20.28 -0.87 15.98
CA ASP A 639 -19.54 -1.28 17.16
C ASP A 639 -18.78 -0.10 17.75
N GLN A 640 -18.65 -0.07 19.07
CA GLN A 640 -17.93 1.00 19.76
C GLN A 640 -16.49 0.59 20.02
N ILE A 641 -15.58 1.53 19.86
CA ILE A 641 -14.16 1.41 20.16
C ILE A 641 -13.71 2.65 20.94
N LEU A 642 -12.66 2.50 21.75
CA LEU A 642 -12.06 3.57 22.52
C LEU A 642 -10.67 3.89 22.01
N GLU A 643 -10.38 5.17 21.78
CA GLU A 643 -9.09 5.66 21.31
C GLU A 643 -7.98 5.50 22.36
N ILE A 644 -6.73 5.44 21.88
CA ILE A 644 -5.52 5.51 22.68
C ILE A 644 -4.72 6.72 22.18
N GLU A 645 -4.52 7.70 23.08
CA GLU A 645 -3.95 9.00 22.72
C GLU A 645 -2.73 9.37 23.57
N ARG A 646 -1.78 10.11 22.98
CA ARG A 646 -0.67 10.75 23.68
C ARG A 646 -0.18 12.00 22.96
N GLU A 647 0.05 13.07 23.71
CA GLU A 647 0.49 14.38 23.23
C GLU A 647 1.99 14.59 23.37
N LYS A 648 2.62 15.26 22.39
CA LYS A 648 4.05 15.67 22.42
C LYS A 648 4.28 17.08 22.97
N ILE A 649 3.25 17.91 23.03
CA ILE A 649 3.30 19.29 23.53
C ILE A 649 2.50 19.37 24.82
N PRO A 650 3.09 19.86 25.93
CA PRO A 650 2.34 20.01 27.19
C PRO A 650 1.16 20.96 27.03
N PHE A 651 0.01 20.58 27.56
CA PHE A 651 -1.24 21.39 27.56
C PHE A 651 -1.70 21.81 26.14
N LEU A 652 -1.48 20.95 25.15
CA LEU A 652 -1.82 21.21 23.75
C LEU A 652 -3.29 21.61 23.54
N GLU A 653 -4.20 21.07 24.35
CA GLU A 653 -5.62 21.40 24.33
C GLU A 653 -5.93 22.87 24.63
N ASN A 654 -4.99 23.61 25.19
CA ASN A 654 -5.13 25.03 25.52
C ASN A 654 -4.47 25.96 24.50
N ASP A 655 -3.76 25.41 23.51
CA ASP A 655 -3.02 26.17 22.51
C ASP A 655 -3.84 26.37 21.22
N ASP A 656 -3.62 27.51 20.57
CA ASP A 656 -4.09 27.72 19.21
C ASP A 656 -3.34 26.83 18.21
N ALA A 657 -4.04 26.22 17.25
CA ALA A 657 -3.45 25.29 16.28
C ALA A 657 -2.28 25.91 15.50
N ASN A 658 -2.37 27.18 15.10
CA ASN A 658 -1.28 27.86 14.38
C ASN A 658 -0.03 28.00 15.24
N ARG A 659 -0.20 28.30 16.55
CA ARG A 659 0.93 28.41 17.47
C ARG A 659 1.52 27.06 17.85
N ALA A 660 0.71 26.03 17.95
CA ALA A 660 1.17 24.65 18.13
C ALA A 660 2.03 24.17 16.92
N LEU A 661 1.63 24.49 15.69
CA LEU A 661 2.40 24.22 14.47
C LEU A 661 3.77 24.91 14.53
N MET A 662 3.81 26.20 14.82
CA MET A 662 5.06 26.95 14.94
C MET A 662 5.95 26.38 16.05
N GLY A 663 5.38 26.09 17.23
CA GLY A 663 6.08 25.48 18.35
C GLY A 663 6.68 24.12 18.03
N SER A 664 5.93 23.26 17.36
CA SER A 664 6.40 21.95 16.90
C SER A 664 7.60 22.08 15.94
N ASN A 665 7.54 23.00 14.98
CA ASN A 665 8.65 23.27 14.06
C ASN A 665 9.86 23.83 14.79
N MET A 666 9.68 24.72 15.79
CA MET A 666 10.78 25.30 16.56
C MET A 666 11.47 24.27 17.47
N GLN A 667 10.77 23.28 18.04
CA GLN A 667 11.38 22.22 18.84
C GLN A 667 12.47 21.47 18.04
N ARG A 668 12.28 21.27 16.75
CA ARG A 668 13.26 20.61 15.86
C ARG A 668 14.50 21.47 15.57
N GLN A 669 14.43 22.77 15.78
CA GLN A 669 15.53 23.72 15.55
C GLN A 669 16.34 24.01 16.79
N ALA A 670 15.97 23.48 17.95
CA ALA A 670 16.65 23.69 19.20
C ALA A 670 18.09 23.17 19.17
N VAL A 671 19.03 24.00 19.63
CA VAL A 671 20.44 23.65 19.69
C VAL A 671 20.76 22.98 21.03
N PRO A 672 21.47 21.84 21.07
CA PRO A 672 21.90 21.20 22.30
C PRO A 672 22.83 22.11 23.09
N LEU A 673 22.56 22.26 24.39
CA LEU A 673 23.35 23.09 25.28
C LEU A 673 24.58 22.32 25.82
N LEU A 674 25.64 23.04 26.20
CA LEU A 674 26.82 22.45 26.86
C LEU A 674 26.47 21.76 28.18
N LYS A 675 25.57 22.36 28.94
CA LYS A 675 24.98 21.78 30.14
C LYS A 675 23.48 21.67 29.93
N THR A 676 23.00 20.44 29.79
CA THR A 676 21.61 20.14 29.61
C THR A 676 20.93 19.93 30.96
N GLU A 677 19.68 20.38 31.10
CA GLU A 677 18.86 20.21 32.31
C GLU A 677 17.52 19.58 31.91
N SER A 678 16.92 18.85 32.84
CA SER A 678 15.56 18.32 32.64
C SER A 678 14.56 19.46 32.53
N PRO A 679 13.58 19.41 31.60
CA PRO A 679 12.55 20.43 31.51
C PRO A 679 11.69 20.42 32.79
N ILE A 680 11.28 21.62 33.24
CA ILE A 680 10.39 21.75 34.41
C ILE A 680 9.03 21.13 34.10
N VAL A 681 8.48 21.45 32.93
CA VAL A 681 7.24 20.87 32.40
C VAL A 681 7.58 20.06 31.14
N GLY A 682 7.12 18.83 31.07
CA GLY A 682 7.35 17.93 29.96
C GLY A 682 6.18 17.01 29.69
N THR A 683 6.26 16.24 28.62
CA THR A 683 5.21 15.30 28.17
C THR A 683 5.44 13.86 28.65
N GLY A 684 6.63 13.55 29.16
CA GLY A 684 7.06 12.18 29.48
C GLY A 684 7.58 11.38 28.27
N MET A 685 7.56 11.98 27.07
CA MET A 685 8.13 11.35 25.85
C MET A 685 9.62 11.60 25.66
N GLU A 686 10.21 12.51 26.40
CA GLU A 686 11.60 12.96 26.19
C GLU A 686 12.58 11.80 26.26
N TYR A 687 12.42 10.93 27.26
CA TYR A 687 13.27 9.74 27.42
C TYR A 687 13.16 8.80 26.22
N LYS A 688 11.95 8.46 25.82
CA LYS A 688 11.67 7.54 24.70
C LYS A 688 12.16 8.12 23.36
N ALA A 689 11.94 9.39 23.13
CA ALA A 689 12.38 10.09 21.94
C ALA A 689 13.91 10.08 21.81
N CYS A 690 14.63 10.35 22.90
CA CYS A 690 16.09 10.30 22.91
C CYS A 690 16.63 8.88 22.70
N LEU A 691 16.01 7.88 23.32
CA LEU A 691 16.39 6.47 23.17
C LEU A 691 16.20 5.99 21.74
N ASP A 692 15.02 6.22 21.15
CA ASP A 692 14.66 5.72 19.82
C ASP A 692 15.35 6.50 18.69
N SER A 693 15.77 7.75 18.91
CA SER A 693 16.54 8.52 17.92
C SER A 693 17.88 7.87 17.57
N GLY A 694 18.42 7.04 18.46
CA GLY A 694 19.73 6.39 18.30
C GLY A 694 20.93 7.29 18.61
N VAL A 695 20.70 8.50 19.15
CA VAL A 695 21.79 9.42 19.57
C VAL A 695 22.45 8.94 20.86
N ALA A 696 21.67 8.37 21.79
CA ALA A 696 22.17 7.83 23.04
C ALA A 696 22.74 6.41 22.84
N VAL A 697 23.93 6.15 23.36
CA VAL A 697 24.50 4.81 23.41
C VAL A 697 23.91 4.08 24.62
N VAL A 698 23.26 2.95 24.37
CA VAL A 698 22.57 2.15 25.39
C VAL A 698 23.09 0.72 25.33
N SER A 699 23.18 0.06 26.48
CA SER A 699 23.55 -1.36 26.54
C SER A 699 22.53 -2.22 25.79
N LYS A 700 23.02 -3.10 24.92
CA LYS A 700 22.17 -4.04 24.15
C LYS A 700 21.65 -5.17 25.01
N ASN A 701 22.47 -5.65 25.94
CA ASN A 701 22.17 -6.77 26.82
C ASN A 701 22.44 -6.40 28.29
N ALA A 702 21.83 -7.17 29.20
CA ALA A 702 22.12 -7.05 30.63
C ALA A 702 23.57 -7.50 30.92
N GLY A 703 24.20 -6.84 31.88
CA GLY A 703 25.58 -7.14 32.23
C GLY A 703 26.16 -6.19 33.28
N VAL A 704 27.43 -6.33 33.56
CA VAL A 704 28.20 -5.51 34.54
C VAL A 704 29.25 -4.70 33.80
N VAL A 705 29.33 -3.42 34.14
CA VAL A 705 30.35 -2.52 33.61
C VAL A 705 31.71 -2.94 34.13
N GLU A 706 32.65 -3.26 33.24
CA GLU A 706 34.00 -3.66 33.59
C GLU A 706 34.97 -2.49 33.63
N SER A 707 34.91 -1.63 32.61
CA SER A 707 35.72 -0.41 32.55
C SER A 707 34.95 0.73 31.87
N VAL A 708 35.28 1.97 32.32
CA VAL A 708 34.74 3.20 31.77
C VAL A 708 35.86 4.18 31.54
N ASP A 709 36.02 4.56 30.28
CA ASP A 709 36.92 5.63 29.86
C ASP A 709 36.12 6.82 29.28
N ALA A 710 36.78 7.89 28.93
CA ALA A 710 36.09 9.06 28.38
C ALA A 710 35.45 8.79 27.00
N ASP A 711 36.01 7.86 26.24
CA ASP A 711 35.65 7.54 24.84
C ASP A 711 35.02 6.15 24.65
N LYS A 712 35.08 5.28 25.67
CA LYS A 712 34.53 3.93 25.59
C LYS A 712 34.02 3.41 26.93
N ILE A 713 33.07 2.49 26.86
CA ILE A 713 32.52 1.72 28.00
C ILE A 713 32.63 0.25 27.61
N VAL A 714 33.19 -0.57 28.50
CA VAL A 714 33.27 -2.03 28.33
C VAL A 714 32.30 -2.68 29.31
N ILE A 715 31.39 -3.49 28.78
CA ILE A 715 30.41 -4.23 29.57
C ILE A 715 30.65 -5.74 29.40
N ARG A 716 30.72 -6.44 30.51
CA ARG A 716 30.63 -7.90 30.53
C ARG A 716 29.20 -8.30 30.60
N GLU A 717 28.67 -8.81 29.50
CA GLU A 717 27.30 -9.32 29.42
C GLU A 717 27.12 -10.55 30.31
N ASP A 718 25.87 -10.83 30.71
CA ASP A 718 25.52 -12.03 31.52
C ASP A 718 25.88 -13.34 30.78
N SER A 719 25.99 -13.30 29.45
CA SER A 719 26.53 -14.38 28.61
C SER A 719 28.05 -14.62 28.77
N GLY A 720 28.76 -13.73 29.46
CA GLY A 720 30.22 -13.74 29.61
C GLY A 720 30.97 -13.02 28.49
N MET A 721 30.30 -12.52 27.45
CA MET A 721 30.90 -11.80 26.36
C MET A 721 31.25 -10.38 26.80
N LEU A 722 32.47 -9.89 26.39
CA LEU A 722 32.87 -8.49 26.54
C LEU A 722 32.40 -7.69 25.33
N ARG A 723 31.61 -6.67 25.59
CA ARG A 723 31.15 -5.74 24.54
C ARG A 723 31.65 -4.32 24.83
N THR A 724 32.31 -3.72 23.84
CA THR A 724 32.82 -2.35 23.92
C THR A 724 31.85 -1.42 23.22
N TYR A 725 31.50 -0.33 23.90
CA TYR A 725 30.66 0.76 23.38
C TYR A 725 31.56 2.01 23.24
N GLU A 726 31.70 2.48 22.00
CA GLU A 726 32.45 3.70 21.70
C GLU A 726 31.56 4.93 21.85
N LEU A 727 32.05 5.99 22.45
CA LEU A 727 31.34 7.25 22.65
C LEU A 727 31.84 8.30 21.65
N THR A 728 30.92 8.99 21.01
CA THR A 728 31.22 10.07 20.08
C THR A 728 31.63 11.31 20.85
N LYS A 729 32.85 11.81 20.56
CA LYS A 729 33.43 12.98 21.23
C LYS A 729 33.55 14.13 20.25
N PHE A 730 33.00 15.30 20.62
CA PHE A 730 33.14 16.58 19.92
C PHE A 730 33.00 16.53 18.39
N LYS A 731 32.12 15.66 17.91
CA LYS A 731 31.90 15.49 16.48
C LYS A 731 30.87 16.50 15.97
N ARG A 732 31.17 17.15 14.85
CA ARG A 732 30.23 18.05 14.17
C ARG A 732 29.11 17.25 13.53
N SER A 733 27.86 17.70 13.72
CA SER A 733 26.70 17.17 13.01
C SER A 733 26.53 17.79 11.62
N ASN A 734 25.60 17.24 10.80
CA ASN A 734 25.24 17.82 9.49
C ASN A 734 24.69 19.25 9.61
N ALA A 735 24.11 19.61 10.75
CA ALA A 735 23.53 20.92 11.02
C ALA A 735 24.49 21.91 11.72
N GLY A 736 25.76 21.54 11.89
CA GLY A 736 26.75 22.39 12.54
C GLY A 736 26.67 22.39 14.07
N THR A 737 25.88 21.52 14.69
CA THR A 737 25.91 21.30 16.15
C THR A 737 27.01 20.32 16.55
N CYS A 738 27.31 20.24 17.84
CA CYS A 738 28.34 19.35 18.37
C CYS A 738 27.74 18.18 19.13
N THR A 739 28.08 16.95 18.75
CA THR A 739 27.75 15.75 19.49
C THR A 739 28.87 15.37 20.41
N ASN A 740 28.65 15.34 21.71
CA ASN A 740 29.63 14.96 22.73
C ASN A 740 28.94 14.06 23.77
N GLN A 741 29.17 12.76 23.64
CA GLN A 741 28.59 11.75 24.56
C GLN A 741 29.45 11.59 25.79
N ARG A 742 28.83 11.39 26.95
CA ARG A 742 29.50 11.18 28.24
C ARG A 742 28.89 9.96 28.93
N PRO A 743 29.70 9.17 29.64
CA PRO A 743 29.17 8.11 30.54
C PRO A 743 28.36 8.75 31.65
N ILE A 744 27.19 8.16 31.95
CA ILE A 744 26.28 8.62 33.03
C ILE A 744 25.97 7.45 33.95
#